data_91ee423db7e770559370ba14d33a7921
#
_entry.id   91ee423db7e770559370ba14d33a7921
#
_cell.length_a   1.000
_cell.length_b   1.000
_cell.length_c   1.000
_cell.angle_alpha   90.00
_cell.angle_beta   90.00
_cell.angle_gamma   90.00
#
_symmetry.space_group_name_H-M   'P 1'
#
loop_
_entity.id
_entity.type
_entity.pdbx_description
1 polymer ?
#
loop_
_entity_poly.entity_id
_entity_poly.type
_entity_poly.pdbx_seq_one_letter_code
_entity_poly.pdbx_strand_id
1 'polypeptide(L)'
;MKKRGIAGFLCLCLFVFFLQAFASAEALKQPLYEDWIREPGVEKDTALSTGQVTEWSCVTFGSYPQTEIVPAAFTAVDDYALQEGDCLEDPVLYEKLAGADWNNNETRIDGVRYLRMSRENAVNSAPDRAGHYRWESGVEWHYFRFDPIRWRIIGLDGGYACLMADRLLDCQPFNAKDGPVSWEKSTVRSWLNSYPADENEAGIDYRGNGFLDMAFTGAQQEAILKSEVENRPNSMYGTDCGRNTEDRVFLLSNDEVFSSPDAARNGFYAASGHDDPAKRFRSTLYAKCRGTWWSSANGYMGNSFWFMRTNGYTRESVTYICDFGYIYQRGTIATCNDAGVLPALWIDLDLAQIEPAGTVSSRDIREGASRAEADDDPRNRAGIVNPAVRPDPEAVDGKKVTYVLIRFGNYPQSEITPESDDELYRNLERAEWTRDEYELNGRRFLRVSAPGDTDRYFAREPLLWRVLEVRDGTALLLSHAAVECEPFQSDLRDVSWDNCTLRSWLNGYGADANASATDCSGIGENFLGEAFSAEEQKAILKTAVRNEKNYYFGMDSGAETEDRIFLPAESELFINDSSEIHGFSRRDDVADRARQFKPTDYAILKGVWKESGERGNVFWITRTTGYTHDNVVYVDESGYMYNRGILVTCSDAAVIPALVLDLDSSVYEYAGVHTIGAGAR
;
A
#
# COMPACT_ATOMS: atom_id res chain seq x y z
N MET A 1 14.91 82.04 -1.12
CA MET A 1 14.70 81.32 0.11
C MET A 1 13.23 81.33 0.47
N LYS A 2 12.67 80.23 0.92
CA LYS A 2 11.24 79.96 1.26
C LYS A 2 10.37 79.51 0.08
N LYS A 3 10.46 78.26 -0.27
CA LYS A 3 9.38 77.38 -0.86
C LYS A 3 9.79 75.95 -0.77
N ARG A 4 10.09 75.40 0.43
CA ARG A 4 10.38 73.95 0.64
C ARG A 4 9.77 73.36 1.94
N GLY A 5 8.71 73.94 2.47
CA GLY A 5 8.15 73.54 3.76
C GLY A 5 6.71 73.03 3.72
N ILE A 6 5.99 73.13 2.58
CA ILE A 6 4.54 72.77 2.56
C ILE A 6 4.27 71.44 1.88
N ALA A 7 5.18 70.97 0.98
CA ALA A 7 4.97 69.69 0.31
C ALA A 7 5.26 68.43 1.21
N GLY A 8 6.10 68.57 2.24
CA GLY A 8 6.42 67.46 3.17
C GLY A 8 5.32 67.18 4.20
N PHE A 9 4.55 68.20 4.56
CA PHE A 9 3.48 68.00 5.55
C PHE A 9 2.19 67.44 4.94
N LEU A 10 1.91 67.70 3.66
CA LEU A 10 0.77 67.10 2.94
C LEU A 10 1.01 65.59 2.63
N CYS A 11 2.23 65.18 2.34
CA CYS A 11 2.55 63.78 2.12
C CYS A 11 2.47 62.95 3.41
N LEU A 12 2.87 63.53 4.57
CA LEU A 12 2.79 62.81 5.85
C LEU A 12 1.35 62.66 6.33
N CYS A 13 0.50 63.64 6.11
CA CYS A 13 -0.93 63.56 6.44
C CYS A 13 -1.69 62.59 5.51
N LEU A 14 -1.36 62.49 4.22
CA LEU A 14 -1.92 61.51 3.32
C LEU A 14 -1.46 60.10 3.63
N PHE A 15 -0.24 59.93 4.08
CA PHE A 15 0.30 58.58 4.46
C PHE A 15 -0.33 58.09 5.78
N VAL A 16 -0.59 58.98 6.75
CA VAL A 16 -1.27 58.64 8.01
C VAL A 16 -2.75 58.36 7.79
N PHE A 17 -3.43 59.07 6.85
CA PHE A 17 -4.80 58.78 6.46
C PHE A 17 -4.91 57.47 5.68
N PHE A 18 -3.94 57.13 4.84
CA PHE A 18 -3.91 55.82 4.14
C PHE A 18 -3.63 54.68 5.10
N LEU A 19 -2.72 54.84 6.08
CA LEU A 19 -2.46 53.82 7.08
C LEU A 19 -3.67 53.67 8.07
N GLN A 20 -4.41 54.71 8.38
CA GLN A 20 -5.64 54.57 9.16
C GLN A 20 -6.80 54.01 8.34
N ALA A 21 -6.85 54.25 7.01
CA ALA A 21 -7.85 53.63 6.14
C ALA A 21 -7.57 52.15 5.93
N PHE A 22 -6.29 51.73 5.84
CA PHE A 22 -5.92 50.32 5.78
C PHE A 22 -6.14 49.60 7.14
N ALA A 23 -5.81 50.24 8.27
CA ALA A 23 -6.08 49.66 9.59
C ALA A 23 -7.59 49.61 9.92
N SER A 24 -8.42 50.49 9.37
CA SER A 24 -9.87 50.42 9.52
C SER A 24 -10.54 49.46 8.49
N ALA A 25 -9.88 49.15 7.38
CA ALA A 25 -10.38 48.14 6.43
C ALA A 25 -10.05 46.70 6.89
N GLU A 26 -8.93 46.48 7.60
CA GLU A 26 -8.65 45.19 8.26
C GLU A 26 -9.49 44.97 9.55
N ALA A 27 -9.96 46.00 10.21
CA ALA A 27 -10.82 45.85 11.37
C ALA A 27 -12.31 45.62 11.06
N LEU A 28 -12.69 45.57 9.77
CA LEU A 28 -14.09 45.40 9.32
C LEU A 28 -14.36 44.09 8.62
N LYS A 29 -13.40 43.17 8.56
CA LYS A 29 -13.63 41.79 8.15
C LYS A 29 -13.47 40.82 9.33
N GLN A 30 -14.36 40.90 10.32
CA GLN A 30 -14.70 39.70 11.08
C GLN A 30 -15.45 38.79 10.10
N PRO A 31 -15.04 37.51 10.02
CA PRO A 31 -15.74 36.57 9.16
C PRO A 31 -17.21 36.50 9.61
N LEU A 32 -18.13 36.72 8.65
CA LEU A 32 -19.58 36.54 8.81
C LEU A 32 -19.97 35.06 8.93
N TYR A 33 -19.04 34.20 9.35
CA TYR A 33 -19.30 32.76 9.46
C TYR A 33 -19.86 32.45 10.83
N GLU A 34 -20.83 31.55 10.83
CA GLU A 34 -21.31 30.95 12.05
C GLU A 34 -20.17 30.16 12.73
N ASP A 35 -20.17 30.07 14.07
CA ASP A 35 -19.09 29.47 14.89
C ASP A 35 -18.72 28.01 14.52
N TRP A 36 -19.54 27.33 13.70
CA TRP A 36 -19.32 25.96 13.27
C TRP A 36 -18.54 25.83 11.94
N ILE A 37 -18.33 26.90 11.17
CA ILE A 37 -17.49 26.93 9.97
C ILE A 37 -16.06 27.29 10.41
N ARG A 38 -15.17 26.28 10.43
CA ARG A 38 -13.80 26.44 10.92
C ARG A 38 -12.79 25.81 9.98
N GLU A 39 -11.58 26.38 9.95
CA GLU A 39 -10.42 25.72 9.39
C GLU A 39 -10.11 24.41 10.14
N PRO A 40 -9.35 23.47 9.52
CA PRO A 40 -8.92 22.24 10.18
C PRO A 40 -8.19 22.51 11.49
N GLY A 41 -8.68 21.92 12.58
CA GLY A 41 -8.03 21.94 13.88
C GLY A 41 -6.98 20.83 13.97
N VAL A 42 -5.68 21.20 14.00
CA VAL A 42 -4.59 20.22 14.13
C VAL A 42 -4.01 20.27 15.53
N GLU A 43 -4.05 19.14 16.22
CA GLU A 43 -3.52 18.98 17.58
C GLU A 43 -2.48 17.86 17.62
N LYS A 44 -1.55 17.95 18.60
CA LYS A 44 -0.56 16.89 18.81
C LYS A 44 -1.23 15.67 19.45
N ASP A 45 -1.05 14.51 18.83
CA ASP A 45 -1.48 13.22 19.37
C ASP A 45 -0.43 12.15 19.11
N THR A 46 0.34 11.80 20.15
CA THR A 46 1.41 10.80 20.05
C THR A 46 0.90 9.37 19.99
N ALA A 47 -0.39 9.13 20.14
CA ALA A 47 -0.99 7.82 19.94
C ALA A 47 -1.23 7.49 18.46
N LEU A 48 -1.20 8.50 17.58
CA LEU A 48 -1.30 8.31 16.13
C LEU A 48 0.08 8.23 15.49
N SER A 49 0.18 7.45 14.40
CA SER A 49 1.43 7.26 13.64
C SER A 49 2.06 8.56 13.14
N THR A 50 1.22 9.55 12.81
CA THR A 50 1.63 10.89 12.38
C THR A 50 2.04 11.82 13.52
N GLY A 51 1.74 11.46 14.77
CA GLY A 51 1.93 12.31 15.94
C GLY A 51 0.95 13.48 16.04
N GLN A 52 -0.07 13.53 15.18
CA GLN A 52 -1.12 14.56 15.16
C GLN A 52 -2.50 13.98 14.93
N VAL A 53 -3.51 14.65 15.46
CA VAL A 53 -4.92 14.47 15.14
C VAL A 53 -5.42 15.72 14.43
N THR A 54 -6.27 15.54 13.44
CA THR A 54 -6.94 16.64 12.74
C THR A 54 -8.45 16.48 12.88
N GLU A 55 -9.13 17.58 13.20
CA GLU A 55 -10.59 17.68 13.19
C GLU A 55 -11.03 18.66 12.11
N TRP A 56 -11.97 18.25 11.27
CA TRP A 56 -12.57 19.08 10.23
C TRP A 56 -14.04 19.35 10.56
N SER A 57 -14.48 20.59 10.42
CA SER A 57 -15.90 20.91 10.31
C SER A 57 -16.46 20.36 9.01
N CYS A 58 -17.68 19.85 9.04
CA CYS A 58 -18.34 19.29 7.87
C CYS A 58 -19.64 20.04 7.54
N VAL A 59 -19.93 20.09 6.23
CA VAL A 59 -21.14 20.68 5.67
C VAL A 59 -21.78 19.72 4.67
N THR A 60 -23.09 19.87 4.43
CA THR A 60 -23.73 19.28 3.27
C THR A 60 -23.90 20.31 2.17
N PHE A 61 -23.59 19.91 0.92
CA PHE A 61 -23.75 20.74 -0.26
C PHE A 61 -23.83 19.87 -1.53
N GLY A 62 -24.87 20.06 -2.35
CA GLY A 62 -25.16 19.17 -3.48
C GLY A 62 -25.68 17.80 -3.06
N SER A 63 -25.97 16.95 -4.04
CA SER A 63 -26.41 15.56 -3.79
C SER A 63 -25.89 14.62 -4.87
N TYR A 64 -25.57 13.39 -4.49
CA TYR A 64 -25.03 12.39 -5.40
C TYR A 64 -25.58 11.00 -5.07
N PRO A 65 -25.62 10.03 -6.01
CA PRO A 65 -26.04 8.68 -5.68
C PRO A 65 -25.11 8.07 -4.62
N GLN A 66 -25.65 7.55 -3.52
CA GLN A 66 -24.89 6.98 -2.42
C GLN A 66 -25.52 5.73 -1.84
N THR A 67 -26.76 5.83 -1.31
CA THR A 67 -27.48 4.77 -0.62
C THR A 67 -28.17 3.84 -1.61
N GLU A 68 -27.86 2.55 -1.56
CA GLU A 68 -28.56 1.53 -2.34
C GLU A 68 -29.90 1.13 -1.68
N ILE A 69 -30.95 1.03 -2.48
CA ILE A 69 -32.25 0.51 -2.06
C ILE A 69 -32.27 -0.97 -2.36
N VAL A 70 -32.46 -1.79 -1.34
CA VAL A 70 -32.43 -3.27 -1.44
C VAL A 70 -33.76 -3.89 -0.99
N PRO A 71 -34.21 -5.02 -1.60
CA PRO A 71 -35.48 -5.63 -1.29
C PRO A 71 -35.48 -6.44 0.02
N ALA A 72 -34.29 -6.83 0.51
CA ALA A 72 -34.07 -7.55 1.75
C ALA A 72 -32.70 -7.23 2.29
N ALA A 73 -32.45 -7.54 3.57
CA ALA A 73 -31.13 -7.36 4.16
C ALA A 73 -30.05 -7.98 3.26
N PHE A 74 -29.03 -7.21 2.97
CA PHE A 74 -27.92 -7.61 2.13
C PHE A 74 -27.19 -8.76 2.82
N THR A 75 -27.29 -9.98 2.31
CA THR A 75 -26.64 -11.16 2.91
C THR A 75 -25.12 -11.18 2.73
N ALA A 76 -24.57 -10.27 1.94
CA ALA A 76 -23.13 -10.08 1.70
C ALA A 76 -22.53 -8.93 2.55
N VAL A 77 -23.19 -8.53 3.64
CA VAL A 77 -22.84 -7.35 4.46
C VAL A 77 -21.39 -7.38 4.95
N ASP A 78 -20.88 -8.55 5.30
CA ASP A 78 -19.52 -8.69 5.85
C ASP A 78 -18.42 -8.45 4.79
N ASP A 79 -18.70 -8.74 3.52
CA ASP A 79 -17.72 -8.63 2.42
C ASP A 79 -17.59 -7.17 1.87
N TYR A 80 -18.63 -6.32 2.02
CA TYR A 80 -18.64 -4.98 1.40
C TYR A 80 -18.16 -3.85 2.29
N ALA A 81 -17.82 -4.13 3.54
CA ALA A 81 -17.44 -3.14 4.54
C ALA A 81 -18.43 -1.95 4.60
N LEU A 82 -19.72 -2.27 4.63
CA LEU A 82 -20.81 -1.31 4.65
C LEU A 82 -20.75 -0.44 5.90
N GLN A 83 -21.15 0.81 5.75
CA GLN A 83 -21.41 1.74 6.85
C GLN A 83 -22.91 1.91 7.03
N GLU A 84 -23.29 2.43 8.21
CA GLU A 84 -24.67 2.87 8.43
C GLU A 84 -25.08 3.88 7.35
N GLY A 85 -26.20 3.62 6.68
CA GLY A 85 -26.72 4.43 5.58
C GLY A 85 -26.21 4.06 4.19
N ASP A 86 -25.27 3.11 4.01
CA ASP A 86 -24.84 2.67 2.69
C ASP A 86 -25.95 1.94 1.92
N CYS A 87 -26.84 1.25 2.59
CA CYS A 87 -28.04 0.65 2.00
C CYS A 87 -29.27 0.88 2.87
N LEU A 88 -30.43 0.89 2.22
CA LEU A 88 -31.74 0.96 2.85
C LEU A 88 -32.57 -0.27 2.42
N GLU A 89 -32.89 -1.12 3.40
CA GLU A 89 -33.82 -2.22 3.19
C GLU A 89 -35.25 -1.66 3.13
N ASP A 90 -35.79 -1.57 1.92
CA ASP A 90 -37.20 -1.15 1.69
C ASP A 90 -37.76 -1.92 0.49
N PRO A 91 -38.39 -3.09 0.71
CA PRO A 91 -38.97 -3.89 -0.37
C PRO A 91 -40.12 -3.18 -1.10
N VAL A 92 -40.84 -2.28 -0.44
CA VAL A 92 -41.95 -1.55 -1.07
C VAL A 92 -41.41 -0.47 -2.03
N LEU A 93 -40.40 0.25 -1.59
CA LEU A 93 -39.72 1.24 -2.44
C LEU A 93 -38.96 0.56 -3.59
N TYR A 94 -38.33 -0.58 -3.34
CA TYR A 94 -37.65 -1.36 -4.37
C TYR A 94 -38.60 -1.78 -5.50
N GLU A 95 -39.77 -2.30 -5.18
CA GLU A 95 -40.79 -2.66 -6.17
C GLU A 95 -41.34 -1.44 -6.93
N LYS A 96 -41.51 -0.29 -6.25
CA LYS A 96 -41.88 0.96 -6.91
C LYS A 96 -40.80 1.40 -7.92
N LEU A 97 -39.52 1.29 -7.56
CA LEU A 97 -38.39 1.61 -8.42
C LEU A 97 -38.29 0.64 -9.61
N ALA A 98 -38.50 -0.67 -9.38
CA ALA A 98 -38.50 -1.68 -10.44
C ALA A 98 -39.62 -1.43 -11.49
N GLY A 99 -40.76 -0.90 -11.07
CA GLY A 99 -41.87 -0.55 -11.94
C GLY A 99 -41.94 0.90 -12.42
N ALA A 100 -40.95 1.74 -12.07
CA ALA A 100 -40.96 3.16 -12.39
C ALA A 100 -40.60 3.46 -13.86
N ASP A 101 -41.02 4.62 -14.34
CA ASP A 101 -40.56 5.19 -15.61
C ASP A 101 -39.20 5.87 -15.41
N TRP A 102 -38.18 5.44 -16.17
CA TRP A 102 -36.80 5.94 -16.08
C TRP A 102 -36.45 6.81 -17.30
N ASN A 103 -35.89 7.97 -17.02
CA ASN A 103 -35.32 8.84 -18.06
C ASN A 103 -33.82 8.99 -17.83
N ASN A 104 -32.98 8.56 -18.79
CA ASN A 104 -31.52 8.54 -18.64
C ASN A 104 -31.04 7.85 -17.33
N ASN A 105 -31.70 6.74 -16.96
CA ASN A 105 -31.47 6.01 -15.72
C ASN A 105 -31.80 6.78 -14.42
N GLU A 106 -32.53 7.90 -14.51
CA GLU A 106 -32.99 8.66 -13.35
C GLU A 106 -34.50 8.65 -13.26
N THR A 107 -35.03 8.69 -12.03
CA THR A 107 -36.44 8.86 -11.72
C THR A 107 -36.62 9.61 -10.40
N ARG A 108 -37.87 10.05 -10.14
CA ARG A 108 -38.28 10.62 -8.85
C ARG A 108 -39.49 9.90 -8.30
N ILE A 109 -39.38 9.46 -7.04
CA ILE A 109 -40.49 8.89 -6.30
C ILE A 109 -40.69 9.72 -5.03
N ASP A 110 -41.91 10.21 -4.81
CA ASP A 110 -42.26 11.05 -3.67
C ASP A 110 -41.34 12.28 -3.48
N GLY A 111 -40.84 12.86 -4.60
CA GLY A 111 -39.95 14.01 -4.63
C GLY A 111 -38.44 13.67 -4.50
N VAL A 112 -38.11 12.46 -4.08
CA VAL A 112 -36.72 11.98 -3.93
C VAL A 112 -36.17 11.49 -5.26
N ARG A 113 -34.94 11.85 -5.60
CA ARG A 113 -34.23 11.47 -6.83
C ARG A 113 -33.52 10.14 -6.67
N TYR A 114 -33.65 9.27 -7.66
CA TYR A 114 -33.02 7.94 -7.71
C TYR A 114 -32.30 7.75 -9.05
N LEU A 115 -31.21 6.98 -9.01
CA LEU A 115 -30.48 6.49 -10.16
C LEU A 115 -30.58 4.95 -10.18
N ARG A 116 -30.80 4.38 -11.38
CA ARG A 116 -30.59 2.94 -11.57
C ARG A 116 -29.29 2.69 -12.31
N MET A 117 -28.65 1.58 -11.99
CA MET A 117 -27.38 1.19 -12.56
C MET A 117 -27.39 -0.30 -12.89
N SER A 118 -26.85 -0.66 -14.06
CA SER A 118 -26.57 -2.04 -14.46
C SER A 118 -25.06 -2.29 -14.51
N ARG A 119 -24.68 -3.56 -14.65
CA ARG A 119 -23.26 -3.94 -14.83
C ARG A 119 -22.59 -3.24 -16.02
N GLU A 120 -23.33 -2.92 -17.07
CA GLU A 120 -22.83 -2.21 -18.24
C GLU A 120 -22.42 -0.76 -17.95
N ASN A 121 -22.97 -0.18 -16.89
CA ASN A 121 -22.62 1.17 -16.45
C ASN A 121 -21.43 1.20 -15.47
N ALA A 122 -20.92 0.03 -15.05
CA ALA A 122 -19.73 -0.03 -14.22
C ALA A 122 -18.48 0.34 -15.03
N VAL A 123 -17.57 1.09 -14.41
CA VAL A 123 -16.26 1.45 -14.98
C VAL A 123 -15.34 0.23 -14.92
N ASN A 124 -15.40 -0.50 -13.80
CA ASN A 124 -14.72 -1.78 -13.62
C ASN A 124 -15.73 -2.81 -13.12
N SER A 125 -15.95 -3.85 -13.89
CA SER A 125 -16.91 -4.92 -13.59
C SER A 125 -16.22 -6.27 -13.33
N ALA A 126 -15.06 -6.29 -12.68
CA ALA A 126 -14.32 -7.49 -12.35
C ALA A 126 -14.98 -8.21 -11.14
N PRO A 127 -15.87 -9.22 -11.36
CA PRO A 127 -16.77 -9.74 -10.32
C PRO A 127 -16.08 -10.69 -9.33
N ASP A 128 -14.87 -11.17 -9.62
CA ASP A 128 -14.25 -12.29 -8.89
C ASP A 128 -13.01 -11.87 -8.10
N ARG A 129 -12.75 -10.56 -7.97
CA ARG A 129 -11.63 -10.03 -7.20
C ARG A 129 -12.09 -9.57 -5.81
N ALA A 130 -11.34 -9.92 -4.78
CA ALA A 130 -11.53 -9.37 -3.44
C ALA A 130 -11.48 -7.82 -3.48
N GLY A 131 -12.36 -7.18 -2.72
CA GLY A 131 -12.44 -5.73 -2.69
C GLY A 131 -13.14 -5.08 -3.90
N HIS A 132 -13.88 -5.85 -4.72
CA HIS A 132 -14.71 -5.35 -5.80
C HIS A 132 -16.18 -5.76 -5.64
N TYR A 133 -17.06 -4.93 -6.18
CA TYR A 133 -18.51 -5.19 -6.14
C TYR A 133 -18.87 -6.44 -6.95
N ARG A 134 -19.57 -7.37 -6.33
CA ARG A 134 -20.04 -8.60 -6.96
C ARG A 134 -21.45 -8.38 -7.51
N TRP A 135 -21.58 -8.46 -8.83
CA TRP A 135 -22.87 -8.36 -9.48
C TRP A 135 -23.64 -9.67 -9.34
N GLU A 136 -24.80 -9.61 -8.69
CA GLU A 136 -25.63 -10.79 -8.47
C GLU A 136 -26.21 -11.33 -9.78
N SER A 137 -26.19 -12.65 -9.95
CA SER A 137 -26.78 -13.30 -11.12
C SER A 137 -28.29 -13.16 -11.09
N GLY A 138 -28.86 -12.58 -12.15
CA GLY A 138 -30.30 -12.37 -12.30
C GLY A 138 -30.82 -11.02 -11.81
N VAL A 139 -29.97 -10.18 -11.21
CA VAL A 139 -30.29 -8.78 -10.90
C VAL A 139 -29.82 -7.92 -12.07
N GLU A 140 -30.77 -7.27 -12.74
CA GLU A 140 -30.48 -6.41 -13.91
C GLU A 140 -30.13 -4.99 -13.46
N TRP A 141 -30.83 -4.47 -12.43
CA TRP A 141 -30.73 -3.10 -11.98
C TRP A 141 -30.52 -3.00 -10.47
N HIS A 142 -29.61 -2.13 -10.06
CA HIS A 142 -29.40 -1.64 -8.71
C HIS A 142 -29.91 -0.20 -8.64
N TYR A 143 -30.52 0.20 -7.52
CA TYR A 143 -31.19 1.48 -7.35
C TYR A 143 -30.53 2.30 -6.27
N PHE A 144 -30.05 3.49 -6.59
CA PHE A 144 -29.36 4.37 -5.67
C PHE A 144 -30.13 5.66 -5.43
N ARG A 145 -30.31 6.02 -4.16
CA ARG A 145 -30.85 7.30 -3.76
C ARG A 145 -29.79 8.39 -3.87
N PHE A 146 -30.18 9.57 -4.34
CA PHE A 146 -29.35 10.77 -4.25
C PHE A 146 -29.43 11.30 -2.82
N ASP A 147 -28.31 11.22 -2.10
CA ASP A 147 -28.15 11.76 -0.75
C ASP A 147 -27.31 13.05 -0.77
N PRO A 148 -27.50 13.96 0.20
CA PRO A 148 -26.63 15.13 0.35
C PRO A 148 -25.17 14.72 0.42
N ILE A 149 -24.29 15.41 -0.30
CA ILE A 149 -22.87 15.17 -0.22
C ILE A 149 -22.34 15.85 1.04
N ARG A 150 -21.65 15.08 1.90
CA ARG A 150 -20.94 15.59 3.06
C ARG A 150 -19.52 16.00 2.64
N TRP A 151 -19.13 17.21 3.04
CA TRP A 151 -17.84 17.82 2.72
C TRP A 151 -17.09 18.18 3.99
N ARG A 152 -15.77 17.98 4.00
CA ARG A 152 -14.85 18.54 5.00
C ARG A 152 -14.42 19.93 4.55
N ILE A 153 -14.45 20.90 5.44
CA ILE A 153 -13.84 22.22 5.20
C ILE A 153 -12.34 22.08 5.41
N ILE A 154 -11.56 22.27 4.33
CA ILE A 154 -10.10 22.15 4.35
C ILE A 154 -9.39 23.51 4.25
N GLY A 155 -10.11 24.60 4.05
CA GLY A 155 -9.56 25.95 4.04
C GLY A 155 -10.64 27.01 4.01
N LEU A 156 -10.33 28.19 4.50
CA LEU A 156 -11.19 29.39 4.47
C LEU A 156 -10.38 30.58 3.92
N ASP A 157 -10.96 31.36 3.04
CA ASP A 157 -10.37 32.60 2.55
C ASP A 157 -11.46 33.63 2.24
N GLY A 158 -11.53 34.68 3.03
CA GLY A 158 -12.22 35.94 2.74
C GLY A 158 -13.70 35.86 2.32
N GLY A 159 -14.48 34.87 2.75
CA GLY A 159 -15.87 34.65 2.36
C GLY A 159 -16.06 33.37 1.58
N TYR A 160 -14.99 32.64 1.34
CA TYR A 160 -14.97 31.41 0.57
C TYR A 160 -14.51 30.23 1.42
N ALA A 161 -15.04 29.04 1.13
CA ALA A 161 -14.61 27.80 1.76
C ALA A 161 -14.12 26.80 0.70
N CYS A 162 -12.95 26.19 0.96
CA CYS A 162 -12.49 25.03 0.21
C CYS A 162 -13.07 23.78 0.86
N LEU A 163 -13.79 23.02 0.08
CA LEU A 163 -14.46 21.78 0.49
C LEU A 163 -13.80 20.59 -0.19
N MET A 164 -13.63 19.50 0.55
CA MET A 164 -13.22 18.19 0.06
C MET A 164 -14.26 17.16 0.48
N ALA A 165 -14.69 16.30 -0.41
CA ALA A 165 -15.68 15.26 -0.09
C ALA A 165 -15.21 14.40 1.08
N ASP A 166 -16.13 14.01 1.96
CA ASP A 166 -15.83 13.16 3.12
C ASP A 166 -15.71 11.67 2.75
N ARG A 167 -16.17 11.30 1.55
CA ARG A 167 -16.11 9.93 1.00
C ARG A 167 -15.72 9.97 -0.49
N LEU A 168 -15.22 8.85 -1.00
CA LEU A 168 -15.04 8.67 -2.44
C LEU A 168 -16.40 8.45 -3.08
N LEU A 169 -16.77 9.32 -4.01
CA LEU A 169 -18.15 9.41 -4.51
C LEU A 169 -18.39 8.59 -5.78
N ASP A 170 -17.37 8.35 -6.59
CA ASP A 170 -17.46 7.63 -7.85
C ASP A 170 -16.17 6.86 -8.15
N CYS A 171 -16.18 6.07 -9.22
CA CYS A 171 -15.03 5.40 -9.82
C CYS A 171 -14.85 5.93 -11.25
N GLN A 172 -13.70 6.53 -11.52
CA GLN A 172 -13.36 7.02 -12.86
C GLN A 172 -11.86 6.83 -13.10
N PRO A 173 -11.40 6.42 -14.30
CA PRO A 173 -10.00 6.50 -14.64
C PRO A 173 -9.55 7.97 -14.69
N PHE A 174 -8.31 8.24 -14.35
CA PHE A 174 -7.74 9.59 -14.53
C PHE A 174 -7.82 10.02 -16.00
N ASN A 175 -7.55 9.08 -16.91
CA ASN A 175 -7.80 9.26 -18.33
C ASN A 175 -8.36 7.98 -18.96
N ALA A 176 -9.42 8.11 -19.77
CA ALA A 176 -10.06 6.98 -20.44
C ALA A 176 -9.28 6.43 -21.65
N LYS A 177 -8.16 7.06 -22.01
CA LYS A 177 -7.33 6.72 -23.16
C LYS A 177 -5.89 6.54 -22.72
N ASP A 178 -5.25 5.48 -23.21
CA ASP A 178 -3.81 5.26 -23.02
C ASP A 178 -2.96 6.37 -23.64
N GLY A 179 -1.86 6.68 -22.97
CA GLY A 179 -0.87 7.65 -23.41
C GLY A 179 -0.58 8.74 -22.39
N PRO A 180 0.39 9.61 -22.68
CA PRO A 180 0.77 10.69 -21.81
C PRO A 180 -0.36 11.73 -21.68
N VAL A 181 -0.78 12.02 -20.47
CA VAL A 181 -1.83 13.00 -20.17
C VAL A 181 -1.49 13.78 -18.91
N SER A 182 -1.82 15.04 -18.86
CA SER A 182 -1.79 15.86 -17.63
C SER A 182 -3.20 16.22 -17.18
N TRP A 183 -3.33 16.79 -15.99
CA TRP A 183 -4.62 17.25 -15.47
C TRP A 183 -5.41 18.07 -16.48
N GLU A 184 -4.74 19.02 -17.13
CA GLU A 184 -5.31 19.94 -18.12
C GLU A 184 -6.17 19.24 -19.19
N LYS A 185 -5.80 18.03 -19.62
CA LYS A 185 -6.45 17.28 -20.71
C LYS A 185 -7.00 15.91 -20.28
N SER A 186 -7.03 15.63 -18.99
CA SER A 186 -7.55 14.36 -18.47
C SER A 186 -9.08 14.27 -18.60
N THR A 187 -9.57 13.06 -18.79
CA THR A 187 -11.01 12.82 -18.84
C THR A 187 -11.67 13.01 -17.49
N VAL A 188 -10.98 12.71 -16.36
CA VAL A 188 -11.55 12.93 -15.03
C VAL A 188 -11.78 14.42 -14.76
N ARG A 189 -10.87 15.33 -15.19
CA ARG A 189 -11.11 16.76 -15.08
C ARG A 189 -12.36 17.20 -15.87
N SER A 190 -12.46 16.72 -17.12
CA SER A 190 -13.61 17.05 -17.97
C SER A 190 -14.92 16.49 -17.40
N TRP A 191 -14.89 15.29 -16.85
CA TRP A 191 -16.03 14.67 -16.18
C TRP A 191 -16.44 15.43 -14.90
N LEU A 192 -15.47 15.81 -14.05
CA LEU A 192 -15.74 16.59 -12.84
C LEU A 192 -16.43 17.92 -13.15
N ASN A 193 -16.07 18.57 -14.25
CA ASN A 193 -16.56 19.91 -14.63
C ASN A 193 -17.63 19.90 -15.72
N SER A 194 -18.10 18.73 -16.16
CA SER A 194 -19.09 18.60 -17.27
C SER A 194 -18.65 19.30 -18.56
N TYR A 195 -17.37 19.16 -18.94
CA TYR A 195 -16.79 19.82 -20.07
C TYR A 195 -17.08 19.10 -21.40
N PRO A 196 -17.07 19.86 -22.55
CA PRO A 196 -17.24 19.29 -23.88
C PRO A 196 -16.04 18.44 -24.32
N ALA A 197 -16.21 17.72 -25.45
CA ALA A 197 -15.26 16.75 -25.98
C ALA A 197 -13.85 17.31 -26.32
N ASP A 198 -13.73 18.58 -26.65
CA ASP A 198 -12.48 19.26 -27.00
C ASP A 198 -11.62 19.63 -25.78
N GLU A 199 -12.16 19.46 -24.59
CA GLU A 199 -11.43 19.71 -23.32
C GLU A 199 -10.61 18.53 -22.82
N ASN A 200 -10.71 17.33 -23.42
CA ASN A 200 -9.94 16.16 -23.03
C ASN A 200 -9.34 15.37 -24.19
N GLU A 201 -8.28 14.59 -23.91
CA GLU A 201 -7.56 13.79 -24.92
C GLU A 201 -8.37 12.65 -25.52
N ALA A 202 -9.40 12.17 -24.85
CA ALA A 202 -10.23 11.07 -25.34
C ALA A 202 -11.37 11.55 -26.24
N GLY A 203 -11.65 12.87 -26.29
CA GLY A 203 -12.73 13.44 -27.07
C GLY A 203 -14.13 13.08 -26.56
N ILE A 204 -14.28 12.88 -25.25
CA ILE A 204 -15.56 12.51 -24.62
C ILE A 204 -16.31 13.78 -24.19
N ASP A 205 -17.57 13.89 -24.57
CA ASP A 205 -18.46 14.96 -24.13
C ASP A 205 -19.16 14.59 -22.83
N TYR A 206 -18.88 15.35 -21.77
CA TYR A 206 -19.46 15.12 -20.43
C TYR A 206 -20.58 16.11 -20.07
N ARG A 207 -21.01 16.97 -20.97
CA ARG A 207 -22.12 17.90 -20.71
C ARG A 207 -23.43 17.16 -20.44
N GLY A 208 -24.05 17.47 -19.31
CA GLY A 208 -25.28 16.82 -18.84
C GLY A 208 -25.08 15.47 -18.14
N ASN A 209 -23.86 14.88 -18.19
CA ASN A 209 -23.55 13.59 -17.58
C ASN A 209 -22.32 13.64 -16.68
N GLY A 210 -21.67 14.79 -16.54
CA GLY A 210 -20.53 14.97 -15.64
C GLY A 210 -20.96 15.19 -14.19
N PHE A 211 -19.99 15.14 -13.30
CA PHE A 211 -20.22 15.28 -11.86
C PHE A 211 -20.90 16.61 -11.50
N LEU A 212 -20.41 17.73 -12.07
CA LEU A 212 -20.96 19.06 -11.79
C LEU A 212 -22.47 19.13 -12.10
N ASP A 213 -22.89 18.63 -13.27
CA ASP A 213 -24.29 18.65 -13.68
C ASP A 213 -25.15 17.66 -12.91
N MET A 214 -24.58 16.52 -12.52
CA MET A 214 -25.30 15.48 -11.79
C MET A 214 -25.49 15.85 -10.30
N ALA A 215 -24.45 16.45 -9.68
CA ALA A 215 -24.41 16.67 -8.23
C ALA A 215 -25.04 17.99 -7.79
N PHE A 216 -25.10 19.02 -8.66
CA PHE A 216 -25.46 20.37 -8.24
C PHE A 216 -26.57 20.97 -9.12
N THR A 217 -27.52 21.63 -8.47
CA THR A 217 -28.52 22.48 -9.15
C THR A 217 -27.86 23.72 -9.74
N GLY A 218 -28.53 24.42 -10.68
CA GLY A 218 -28.00 25.66 -11.29
C GLY A 218 -27.62 26.72 -10.24
N ALA A 219 -28.43 26.91 -9.20
CA ALA A 219 -28.12 27.83 -8.10
C ALA A 219 -26.89 27.40 -7.29
N GLN A 220 -26.74 26.11 -7.05
CA GLN A 220 -25.54 25.59 -6.38
C GLN A 220 -24.28 25.71 -7.25
N GLN A 221 -24.39 25.51 -8.56
CA GLN A 221 -23.30 25.72 -9.50
C GLN A 221 -22.84 27.19 -9.56
N GLU A 222 -23.76 28.16 -9.37
CA GLU A 222 -23.42 29.58 -9.27
C GLU A 222 -22.60 29.89 -8.01
N ALA A 223 -22.84 29.17 -6.90
CA ALA A 223 -22.09 29.31 -5.67
C ALA A 223 -20.72 28.64 -5.73
N ILE A 224 -20.45 27.72 -6.68
CA ILE A 224 -19.16 27.09 -6.86
C ILE A 224 -18.24 28.00 -7.67
N LEU A 225 -17.13 28.43 -7.07
CA LEU A 225 -16.14 29.28 -7.73
C LEU A 225 -15.42 28.54 -8.84
N LYS A 226 -15.18 29.26 -9.93
CA LYS A 226 -14.20 28.84 -10.92
C LYS A 226 -12.85 29.37 -10.45
N SER A 227 -12.03 28.49 -9.87
CA SER A 227 -10.77 28.84 -9.23
C SER A 227 -9.56 28.38 -10.05
N GLU A 228 -8.45 29.08 -9.92
CA GLU A 228 -7.18 28.66 -10.51
C GLU A 228 -6.69 27.40 -9.80
N VAL A 229 -6.38 26.36 -10.57
CA VAL A 229 -5.85 25.08 -10.12
C VAL A 229 -4.39 24.99 -10.58
N GLU A 230 -3.47 25.12 -9.64
CA GLU A 230 -2.04 25.10 -9.92
C GLU A 230 -1.55 23.67 -10.12
N ASN A 231 -0.88 23.40 -11.27
CA ASN A 231 -0.35 22.09 -11.64
C ASN A 231 1.18 22.10 -11.62
N ARG A 232 1.76 22.09 -10.41
CA ARG A 232 3.21 22.02 -10.22
C ARG A 232 3.76 20.68 -10.67
N PRO A 233 5.00 20.64 -11.20
CA PRO A 233 5.68 19.38 -11.49
C PRO A 233 5.79 18.47 -10.26
N ASN A 234 5.77 17.16 -10.47
CA ASN A 234 6.00 16.19 -9.41
C ASN A 234 7.34 16.48 -8.72
N SER A 235 7.33 16.77 -7.43
CA SER A 235 8.52 17.21 -6.68
C SER A 235 9.61 16.14 -6.58
N MET A 236 9.26 14.85 -6.67
CA MET A 236 10.20 13.74 -6.59
C MET A 236 10.84 13.43 -7.96
N TYR A 237 10.06 13.50 -9.04
CA TYR A 237 10.51 13.04 -10.37
C TYR A 237 10.68 14.17 -11.39
N GLY A 238 10.23 15.39 -11.08
CA GLY A 238 10.25 16.51 -12.00
C GLY A 238 9.30 16.38 -13.19
N THR A 239 8.36 15.43 -13.13
CA THR A 239 7.40 15.19 -14.20
C THR A 239 6.48 16.40 -14.36
N ASP A 240 6.40 16.93 -15.59
CA ASP A 240 5.52 18.04 -15.94
C ASP A 240 4.05 17.62 -15.85
N CYS A 241 3.27 18.35 -15.06
CA CYS A 241 1.84 18.11 -14.83
C CYS A 241 0.92 18.98 -15.71
N GLY A 242 1.48 19.66 -16.70
CA GLY A 242 0.74 20.52 -17.61
C GLY A 242 0.58 21.96 -17.10
N ARG A 243 -0.23 22.73 -17.80
CA ARG A 243 -0.51 24.13 -17.44
C ARG A 243 -1.50 24.22 -16.29
N ASN A 244 -1.47 25.32 -15.55
CA ASN A 244 -2.53 25.69 -14.62
C ASN A 244 -3.87 25.75 -15.36
N THR A 245 -4.95 25.39 -14.67
CA THR A 245 -6.31 25.38 -15.21
C THR A 245 -7.22 26.24 -14.34
N GLU A 246 -8.38 26.60 -14.88
CA GLU A 246 -9.46 27.16 -14.10
C GLU A 246 -10.61 26.16 -14.06
N ASP A 247 -10.90 25.63 -12.87
CA ASP A 247 -11.88 24.58 -12.69
C ASP A 247 -12.84 24.90 -11.54
N ARG A 248 -14.07 24.40 -11.60
CA ARG A 248 -15.04 24.47 -10.51
C ARG A 248 -14.85 23.33 -9.53
N VAL A 249 -14.57 22.13 -10.07
CA VAL A 249 -14.34 20.92 -9.29
C VAL A 249 -13.00 20.31 -9.69
N PHE A 250 -12.18 19.94 -8.73
CA PHE A 250 -10.83 19.42 -8.97
C PHE A 250 -10.47 18.29 -8.02
N LEU A 251 -9.40 17.56 -8.31
CA LEU A 251 -8.73 16.67 -7.38
C LEU A 251 -7.60 17.42 -6.68
N LEU A 252 -7.26 17.05 -5.46
CA LEU A 252 -6.11 17.63 -4.77
C LEU A 252 -4.79 17.21 -5.45
N SER A 253 -3.76 18.07 -5.37
CA SER A 253 -2.39 17.77 -5.81
C SER A 253 -1.56 17.15 -4.70
N ASN A 254 -0.36 16.67 -5.07
CA ASN A 254 0.63 16.26 -4.09
C ASN A 254 0.91 17.37 -3.06
N ASP A 255 1.10 18.60 -3.51
CA ASP A 255 1.45 19.72 -2.63
C ASP A 255 0.34 20.04 -1.62
N GLU A 256 -0.93 19.90 -2.01
CA GLU A 256 -2.07 20.15 -1.13
C GLU A 256 -2.31 19.02 -0.10
N VAL A 257 -1.68 17.85 -0.29
CA VAL A 257 -1.86 16.68 0.58
C VAL A 257 -0.60 16.32 1.33
N PHE A 258 0.59 16.65 0.80
CA PHE A 258 1.87 16.44 1.49
C PHE A 258 2.96 17.39 0.96
N SER A 259 4.12 17.43 1.64
CA SER A 259 5.37 18.13 1.29
C SER A 259 5.31 19.66 1.23
N SER A 260 4.22 20.30 1.57
CA SER A 260 4.09 21.75 1.56
C SER A 260 3.36 22.29 2.80
N PRO A 261 3.47 23.61 3.06
CA PRO A 261 2.65 24.28 4.08
C PRO A 261 1.14 24.15 3.81
N ASP A 262 0.73 23.98 2.54
CA ASP A 262 -0.67 23.84 2.15
C ASP A 262 -1.24 22.52 2.66
N ALA A 263 -0.47 21.41 2.60
CA ALA A 263 -0.88 20.14 3.17
C ALA A 263 -1.20 20.25 4.68
N ALA A 264 -0.33 20.94 5.44
CA ALA A 264 -0.55 21.15 6.87
C ALA A 264 -1.77 22.05 7.13
N ARG A 265 -2.00 23.09 6.30
CA ARG A 265 -3.16 23.96 6.38
C ARG A 265 -4.46 23.21 6.11
N ASN A 266 -4.44 22.29 5.14
CA ASN A 266 -5.58 21.42 4.82
C ASN A 266 -5.81 20.30 5.85
N GLY A 267 -4.97 20.23 6.91
CA GLY A 267 -5.10 19.26 7.99
C GLY A 267 -4.39 17.93 7.77
N PHE A 268 -3.57 17.79 6.71
CA PHE A 268 -2.81 16.58 6.43
C PHE A 268 -1.42 16.61 7.06
N TYR A 269 -0.89 15.45 7.39
CA TYR A 269 0.49 15.35 7.79
C TYR A 269 1.41 15.55 6.58
N ALA A 270 2.33 16.53 6.70
CA ALA A 270 3.09 17.01 5.55
C ALA A 270 4.26 16.09 5.10
N ALA A 271 4.53 14.97 5.77
CA ALA A 271 5.58 14.05 5.37
C ALA A 271 5.05 12.89 4.52
N SER A 272 5.84 12.47 3.52
CA SER A 272 5.63 11.23 2.79
C SER A 272 6.08 10.03 3.62
N GLY A 273 5.59 8.83 3.31
CA GLY A 273 6.01 7.59 3.95
C GLY A 273 5.37 7.31 5.31
N HIS A 274 4.37 8.05 5.71
CA HIS A 274 3.56 7.80 6.89
C HIS A 274 2.19 7.24 6.53
N ASP A 275 1.75 6.31 7.33
CA ASP A 275 0.38 5.84 7.40
C ASP A 275 -0.45 6.96 8.06
N ASP A 276 -1.10 7.80 7.24
CA ASP A 276 -1.81 8.99 7.69
C ASP A 276 -3.33 8.77 7.73
N PRO A 277 -3.94 8.65 8.92
CA PRO A 277 -5.38 8.48 9.02
C PRO A 277 -6.19 9.60 8.35
N ALA A 278 -5.65 10.82 8.32
CA ALA A 278 -6.29 11.97 7.67
C ALA A 278 -6.49 11.79 6.16
N LYS A 279 -5.68 10.93 5.52
CA LYS A 279 -5.69 10.65 4.07
C LYS A 279 -6.48 9.39 3.69
N ARG A 280 -7.10 8.70 4.66
CA ARG A 280 -7.90 7.50 4.44
C ARG A 280 -9.34 7.86 4.14
N PHE A 281 -9.87 7.33 3.06
CA PHE A 281 -11.25 7.56 2.66
C PHE A 281 -11.94 6.26 2.28
N ARG A 282 -13.21 6.14 2.67
CA ARG A 282 -14.08 5.04 2.28
C ARG A 282 -14.90 5.42 1.05
N SER A 283 -15.14 4.44 0.19
CA SER A 283 -16.03 4.60 -0.95
C SER A 283 -17.49 4.52 -0.49
N THR A 284 -18.38 5.27 -1.15
CA THR A 284 -19.83 5.03 -1.09
C THR A 284 -20.15 3.69 -1.73
N LEU A 285 -21.31 3.12 -1.44
CA LEU A 285 -21.72 1.86 -2.08
C LEU A 285 -21.92 2.04 -3.58
N TYR A 286 -22.40 3.21 -4.01
CA TYR A 286 -22.46 3.58 -5.42
C TYR A 286 -21.07 3.55 -6.08
N ALA A 287 -20.06 4.18 -5.49
CA ALA A 287 -18.69 4.16 -6.02
C ALA A 287 -18.12 2.74 -6.12
N LYS A 288 -18.40 1.87 -5.13
CA LYS A 288 -18.06 0.45 -5.17
C LYS A 288 -18.75 -0.26 -6.34
N CYS A 289 -20.04 -0.03 -6.51
CA CYS A 289 -20.81 -0.58 -7.62
C CYS A 289 -20.32 -0.09 -8.98
N ARG A 290 -19.83 1.16 -9.08
CA ARG A 290 -19.14 1.71 -10.25
C ARG A 290 -17.82 1.00 -10.56
N GLY A 291 -17.17 0.37 -9.58
CA GLY A 291 -15.96 -0.39 -9.77
C GLY A 291 -14.78 -0.01 -8.88
N THR A 292 -14.95 0.90 -7.91
CA THR A 292 -13.90 1.25 -6.97
C THR A 292 -13.49 0.03 -6.17
N TRP A 293 -12.18 -0.23 -6.13
CA TRP A 293 -11.61 -1.21 -5.23
C TRP A 293 -11.64 -0.70 -3.78
N TRP A 294 -11.85 -1.59 -2.82
CA TRP A 294 -11.72 -1.28 -1.39
C TRP A 294 -10.95 -2.36 -0.65
N SER A 295 -10.29 -1.95 0.44
CA SER A 295 -9.58 -2.85 1.32
C SER A 295 -10.54 -3.73 2.12
N SER A 296 -10.27 -5.02 2.17
CA SER A 296 -10.88 -5.96 3.11
C SER A 296 -10.02 -6.15 4.36
N ALA A 297 -8.83 -5.51 4.42
CA ALA A 297 -7.91 -5.63 5.54
C ALA A 297 -8.49 -5.00 6.81
N ASN A 298 -8.35 -5.71 7.93
CA ASN A 298 -8.76 -5.21 9.24
C ASN A 298 -8.06 -3.89 9.57
N GLY A 299 -8.82 -2.92 10.08
CA GLY A 299 -8.35 -1.56 10.34
C GLY A 299 -8.31 -0.63 9.13
N TYR A 300 -8.39 -1.17 7.90
CA TYR A 300 -8.51 -0.41 6.66
C TYR A 300 -9.76 -0.77 5.87
N MET A 301 -10.57 -1.67 6.43
CA MET A 301 -11.76 -2.21 5.78
C MET A 301 -12.66 -1.12 5.23
N GLY A 302 -12.95 -1.19 3.93
CA GLY A 302 -13.76 -0.23 3.20
C GLY A 302 -13.04 1.01 2.72
N ASN A 303 -11.78 1.25 3.14
CA ASN A 303 -10.95 2.31 2.57
C ASN A 303 -10.54 1.91 1.15
N SER A 304 -10.40 2.90 0.31
CA SER A 304 -10.01 2.71 -1.08
C SER A 304 -8.83 3.61 -1.42
N PHE A 305 -8.12 3.29 -2.49
CA PHE A 305 -7.14 4.21 -3.03
C PHE A 305 -7.81 5.24 -3.95
N TRP A 306 -7.22 6.43 -4.04
CA TRP A 306 -7.78 7.54 -4.78
C TRP A 306 -6.69 8.37 -5.46
N PHE A 307 -7.02 8.92 -6.63
CA PHE A 307 -6.09 9.73 -7.41
C PHE A 307 -5.94 11.14 -6.87
N MET A 308 -4.72 11.66 -7.01
CA MET A 308 -4.45 13.10 -7.01
C MET A 308 -4.31 13.61 -8.44
N ARG A 309 -4.31 14.94 -8.67
CA ARG A 309 -4.16 15.47 -10.02
C ARG A 309 -2.71 15.54 -10.51
N THR A 310 -1.73 15.24 -9.67
CA THR A 310 -0.30 15.28 -10.00
C THR A 310 0.12 14.03 -10.77
N ASN A 311 0.84 14.20 -11.90
CA ASN A 311 1.42 13.07 -12.61
C ASN A 311 2.46 12.34 -11.75
N GLY A 312 2.65 11.05 -11.99
CA GLY A 312 3.61 10.21 -11.30
C GLY A 312 5.02 10.31 -11.89
N TYR A 313 5.70 9.16 -12.05
CA TYR A 313 7.05 9.09 -12.64
C TYR A 313 7.08 9.52 -14.11
N THR A 314 6.01 9.26 -14.85
CA THR A 314 5.82 9.69 -16.24
C THR A 314 4.46 10.36 -16.41
N ARG A 315 4.20 10.98 -17.57
CA ARG A 315 2.88 11.55 -17.89
C ARG A 315 1.80 10.50 -18.19
N GLU A 316 2.17 9.22 -18.34
CA GLU A 316 1.22 8.10 -18.42
C GLU A 316 0.79 7.60 -17.05
N SER A 317 1.45 8.07 -15.98
CA SER A 317 1.12 7.70 -14.60
C SER A 317 0.61 8.89 -13.79
N VAL A 318 -0.22 8.59 -12.79
CA VAL A 318 -0.83 9.58 -11.88
C VAL A 318 -0.60 9.14 -10.43
N THR A 319 -0.26 10.09 -9.57
CA THR A 319 -0.04 9.83 -8.14
C THR A 319 -1.34 9.45 -7.45
N TYR A 320 -1.26 8.62 -6.45
CA TYR A 320 -2.41 8.18 -5.68
C TYR A 320 -2.08 7.97 -4.21
N ILE A 321 -3.12 7.96 -3.39
CA ILE A 321 -3.05 7.59 -1.99
C ILE A 321 -3.76 6.25 -1.81
N CYS A 322 -3.11 5.32 -1.12
CA CYS A 322 -3.67 3.99 -0.86
C CYS A 322 -4.63 3.98 0.33
N ASP A 323 -5.25 2.84 0.57
CA ASP A 323 -6.24 2.58 1.62
C ASP A 323 -5.77 2.87 3.05
N PHE A 324 -4.46 2.79 3.31
CA PHE A 324 -3.88 3.14 4.62
C PHE A 324 -3.32 4.57 4.71
N GLY A 325 -3.51 5.41 3.67
CA GLY A 325 -3.13 6.83 3.71
C GLY A 325 -1.70 7.13 3.31
N TYR A 326 -0.99 6.19 2.68
CA TYR A 326 0.34 6.38 2.11
C TYR A 326 0.28 6.95 0.69
N ILE A 327 1.23 7.83 0.35
CA ILE A 327 1.29 8.49 -0.95
C ILE A 327 2.25 7.77 -1.88
N TYR A 328 1.73 7.26 -2.99
CA TYR A 328 2.53 6.66 -4.07
C TYR A 328 2.86 7.71 -5.13
N GLN A 329 4.01 8.37 -4.97
CA GLN A 329 4.45 9.46 -5.85
C GLN A 329 4.87 8.99 -7.25
N ARG A 330 5.31 7.73 -7.37
CA ARG A 330 5.58 7.11 -8.68
C ARG A 330 4.29 6.98 -9.49
N GLY A 331 3.18 6.77 -8.80
CA GLY A 331 1.86 6.67 -9.40
C GLY A 331 1.55 5.31 -10.01
N THR A 332 0.30 5.19 -10.47
CA THR A 332 -0.20 4.08 -11.29
C THR A 332 -0.58 4.60 -12.66
N ILE A 333 -0.89 3.70 -13.61
CA ILE A 333 -1.30 4.08 -14.97
C ILE A 333 -2.54 4.98 -14.95
N ALA A 334 -2.58 5.99 -15.81
CA ALA A 334 -3.69 6.95 -15.86
C ALA A 334 -5.03 6.31 -16.26
N THR A 335 -5.00 5.15 -16.92
CA THR A 335 -6.18 4.35 -17.31
C THR A 335 -6.65 3.37 -16.25
N CYS A 336 -6.04 3.36 -15.05
CA CYS A 336 -6.51 2.56 -13.92
C CYS A 336 -7.99 2.90 -13.63
N ASN A 337 -8.83 1.89 -13.59
CA ASN A 337 -10.29 2.02 -13.60
C ASN A 337 -10.98 1.52 -12.32
N ASP A 338 -10.24 1.40 -11.23
CA ASP A 338 -10.70 0.96 -9.91
C ASP A 338 -10.35 1.92 -8.76
N ALA A 339 -9.82 3.10 -9.10
CA ALA A 339 -9.56 4.16 -8.13
C ALA A 339 -10.84 4.96 -7.80
N GLY A 340 -10.97 5.34 -6.54
CA GLY A 340 -12.04 6.24 -6.11
C GLY A 340 -11.77 7.69 -6.46
N VAL A 341 -12.84 8.46 -6.66
CA VAL A 341 -12.77 9.90 -6.92
C VAL A 341 -13.11 10.68 -5.65
N LEU A 342 -12.19 11.55 -5.24
CA LEU A 342 -12.32 12.46 -4.09
C LEU A 342 -12.35 13.91 -4.60
N PRO A 343 -13.51 14.46 -4.93
CA PRO A 343 -13.61 15.83 -5.45
C PRO A 343 -13.37 16.89 -4.38
N ALA A 344 -12.81 18.03 -4.81
CA ALA A 344 -12.68 19.25 -4.03
C ALA A 344 -13.19 20.44 -4.84
N LEU A 345 -13.64 21.49 -4.16
CA LEU A 345 -14.18 22.70 -4.79
C LEU A 345 -14.13 23.90 -3.83
N TRP A 346 -14.17 25.10 -4.37
CA TRP A 346 -14.36 26.33 -3.61
C TRP A 346 -15.79 26.82 -3.73
N ILE A 347 -16.40 27.24 -2.64
CA ILE A 347 -17.73 27.83 -2.62
C ILE A 347 -17.70 29.27 -2.05
N ASP A 348 -18.62 30.09 -2.57
CA ASP A 348 -18.97 31.37 -1.98
C ASP A 348 -19.99 31.13 -0.87
N LEU A 349 -19.61 31.45 0.37
CA LEU A 349 -20.44 31.19 1.55
C LEU A 349 -21.67 32.10 1.66
N ASP A 350 -21.65 33.24 0.96
CA ASP A 350 -22.82 34.13 0.89
C ASP A 350 -23.89 33.61 -0.10
N LEU A 351 -23.48 32.83 -1.08
CA LEU A 351 -24.36 32.27 -2.11
C LEU A 351 -24.74 30.80 -1.84
N ALA A 352 -23.83 30.05 -1.21
CA ALA A 352 -24.03 28.64 -0.97
C ALA A 352 -25.02 28.38 0.15
N GLN A 353 -26.06 27.63 -0.16
CA GLN A 353 -26.97 27.10 0.86
C GLN A 353 -26.34 25.80 1.39
N ILE A 354 -25.59 25.93 2.47
CA ILE A 354 -24.95 24.81 3.19
C ILE A 354 -25.63 24.58 4.53
N GLU A 355 -25.60 23.33 4.98
CA GLU A 355 -26.07 22.95 6.31
C GLU A 355 -24.94 22.30 7.12
N PRO A 356 -24.88 22.52 8.45
CA PRO A 356 -23.89 21.86 9.30
C PRO A 356 -24.07 20.35 9.26
N ALA A 357 -22.95 19.63 9.09
CA ALA A 357 -22.92 18.16 9.06
C ALA A 357 -21.99 17.56 10.14
N GLY A 358 -21.81 18.31 11.24
CA GLY A 358 -20.95 17.90 12.36
C GLY A 358 -19.46 18.02 12.07
N THR A 359 -18.66 17.19 12.73
CA THR A 359 -17.20 17.16 12.57
C THR A 359 -16.72 15.76 12.18
N VAL A 360 -15.52 15.66 11.64
CA VAL A 360 -14.78 14.42 11.40
C VAL A 360 -13.40 14.56 12.02
N SER A 361 -13.00 13.58 12.81
CA SER A 361 -11.68 13.50 13.41
C SER A 361 -10.86 12.39 12.79
N SER A 362 -9.58 12.65 12.50
CA SER A 362 -8.66 11.59 12.04
C SER A 362 -8.44 10.50 13.11
N ARG A 363 -8.78 10.76 14.37
CA ARG A 363 -8.79 9.77 15.46
C ARG A 363 -9.89 8.71 15.28
N ASP A 364 -11.05 9.13 14.77
CA ASP A 364 -12.19 8.22 14.53
C ASP A 364 -11.95 7.32 13.29
N ILE A 365 -11.06 7.74 12.42
CA ILE A 365 -10.55 6.94 11.33
C ILE A 365 -9.47 6.04 11.93
N ARG A 366 -9.87 4.89 12.46
CA ARG A 366 -9.00 3.98 13.20
C ARG A 366 -7.70 3.71 12.46
N GLU A 367 -6.57 3.96 13.13
CA GLU A 367 -5.33 3.24 12.82
C GLU A 367 -5.64 1.75 12.96
N GLY A 368 -5.25 0.98 11.97
CA GLY A 368 -5.59 -0.43 11.93
C GLY A 368 -5.48 -1.05 13.31
N ALA A 369 -6.62 -1.50 13.84
CA ALA A 369 -6.65 -2.43 14.96
C ALA A 369 -5.56 -3.46 14.67
N SER A 370 -4.79 -3.83 15.68
CA SER A 370 -3.60 -4.64 15.48
C SER A 370 -3.85 -5.71 14.42
N ARG A 371 -3.10 -5.69 13.33
CA ARG A 371 -3.19 -6.69 12.27
C ARG A 371 -3.06 -8.13 12.82
N ALA A 372 -2.68 -8.29 14.08
CA ALA A 372 -2.65 -9.57 14.79
C ALA A 372 -4.03 -10.21 15.02
N GLU A 373 -5.13 -9.44 14.91
CA GLU A 373 -6.50 -9.97 14.96
C GLU A 373 -7.16 -10.00 13.58
N ALA A 374 -6.44 -9.54 12.55
CA ALA A 374 -6.90 -9.58 11.19
C ALA A 374 -6.65 -10.96 10.62
N ASP A 375 -7.67 -11.73 10.72
CA ASP A 375 -7.98 -12.70 9.72
C ASP A 375 -6.91 -13.73 9.36
N ASP A 376 -7.12 -14.92 9.84
CA ASP A 376 -6.60 -16.16 9.23
C ASP A 376 -7.20 -16.42 7.82
N ASP A 377 -7.79 -15.40 7.14
CA ASP A 377 -8.26 -15.57 5.76
C ASP A 377 -7.11 -15.37 4.78
N PRO A 378 -6.60 -16.44 4.17
CA PRO A 378 -5.49 -16.38 3.21
C PRO A 378 -5.83 -15.54 1.95
N ARG A 379 -7.10 -15.18 1.76
CA ARG A 379 -7.59 -14.36 0.64
C ARG A 379 -7.45 -12.86 0.89
N ASN A 380 -6.92 -12.44 2.05
CA ASN A 380 -6.81 -11.02 2.40
C ASN A 380 -5.57 -10.37 1.78
N ARG A 381 -5.54 -10.26 0.45
CA ARG A 381 -4.46 -9.67 -0.35
C ARG A 381 -4.23 -8.18 -0.07
N ALA A 382 -5.24 -7.48 0.39
CA ALA A 382 -5.15 -6.05 0.72
C ALA A 382 -4.17 -5.74 1.87
N GLY A 383 -3.80 -6.76 2.68
CA GLY A 383 -2.75 -6.66 3.70
C GLY A 383 -1.33 -6.89 3.20
N ILE A 384 -1.14 -7.41 1.98
CA ILE A 384 0.17 -7.73 1.42
C ILE A 384 0.68 -6.52 0.63
N VAL A 385 1.63 -5.79 1.22
CA VAL A 385 2.15 -4.52 0.69
C VAL A 385 3.67 -4.47 0.79
N ASN A 386 4.28 -3.56 0.04
CA ASN A 386 5.70 -3.27 0.08
C ASN A 386 6.16 -2.84 1.48
N PRO A 387 7.46 -3.01 1.83
CA PRO A 387 8.00 -2.55 3.10
C PRO A 387 7.78 -1.05 3.31
N ALA A 388 7.38 -0.68 4.53
CA ALA A 388 7.28 0.72 4.94
C ALA A 388 8.61 1.17 5.57
N VAL A 389 9.36 2.03 4.88
CA VAL A 389 10.63 2.59 5.35
C VAL A 389 10.39 3.97 5.93
N ARG A 390 10.85 4.21 7.17
CA ARG A 390 10.71 5.50 7.88
C ARG A 390 12.06 5.93 8.44
N PRO A 391 12.37 7.23 8.51
CA PRO A 391 13.53 7.73 9.24
C PRO A 391 13.46 7.33 10.72
N ASP A 392 14.58 6.87 11.26
CA ASP A 392 14.76 6.58 12.69
C ASP A 392 16.15 7.04 13.12
N PRO A 393 16.28 8.26 13.67
CA PRO A 393 17.58 8.82 14.05
C PRO A 393 18.28 8.06 15.20
N GLU A 394 17.56 7.19 15.92
CA GLU A 394 18.13 6.35 16.95
C GLU A 394 18.68 5.02 16.42
N ALA A 395 18.31 4.65 15.19
CA ALA A 395 18.85 3.47 14.52
C ALA A 395 20.23 3.76 13.90
N VAL A 396 21.14 2.80 13.93
CA VAL A 396 22.50 2.94 13.37
C VAL A 396 22.47 3.21 11.87
N ASP A 397 21.51 2.63 11.16
CA ASP A 397 21.26 2.79 9.73
C ASP A 397 20.31 3.96 9.42
N GLY A 398 19.87 4.71 10.45
CA GLY A 398 19.02 5.90 10.33
C GLY A 398 17.58 5.62 9.91
N LYS A 399 17.13 4.37 9.93
CA LYS A 399 15.81 3.98 9.43
C LYS A 399 15.10 2.96 10.32
N LYS A 400 13.78 2.95 10.19
CA LYS A 400 12.87 1.92 10.70
C LYS A 400 12.14 1.31 9.52
N VAL A 401 12.12 -0.01 9.44
CA VAL A 401 11.48 -0.74 8.35
C VAL A 401 10.40 -1.66 8.91
N THR A 402 9.20 -1.60 8.34
CA THR A 402 8.10 -2.51 8.66
C THR A 402 7.81 -3.40 7.46
N TYR A 403 7.97 -4.70 7.64
CA TYR A 403 7.66 -5.74 6.66
C TYR A 403 6.32 -6.37 6.97
N VAL A 404 5.54 -6.64 5.94
CA VAL A 404 4.44 -7.60 6.03
C VAL A 404 5.03 -9.00 6.08
N LEU A 405 4.44 -9.87 6.90
CA LEU A 405 4.80 -11.28 7.02
C LEU A 405 3.71 -12.16 6.41
N ILE A 406 4.14 -13.21 5.72
CA ILE A 406 3.31 -14.28 5.17
C ILE A 406 3.75 -15.62 5.76
N ARG A 407 2.78 -16.50 6.12
CA ARG A 407 3.03 -17.93 6.36
C ARG A 407 2.85 -18.67 5.05
N PHE A 408 3.88 -19.40 4.63
CA PHE A 408 3.83 -20.16 3.39
C PHE A 408 4.90 -21.26 3.40
N GLY A 409 4.49 -22.50 3.12
CA GLY A 409 5.33 -23.68 3.28
C GLY A 409 5.50 -24.10 4.76
N ASN A 410 6.13 -25.23 4.99
CA ASN A 410 6.28 -25.84 6.31
C ASN A 410 7.63 -26.54 6.41
N TYR A 411 8.43 -26.20 7.44
CA TYR A 411 9.80 -26.70 7.58
C TYR A 411 10.13 -26.98 9.06
N PRO A 412 11.07 -27.88 9.38
CA PRO A 412 11.52 -28.05 10.75
C PRO A 412 12.11 -26.75 11.31
N GLN A 413 11.70 -26.33 12.51
CA GLN A 413 12.14 -25.06 13.09
C GLN A 413 12.49 -25.18 14.57
N SER A 414 11.46 -25.25 15.44
CA SER A 414 11.67 -25.27 16.91
C SER A 414 12.00 -26.63 17.43
N GLU A 415 13.02 -26.74 18.26
CA GLU A 415 13.35 -27.97 18.97
C GLU A 415 12.39 -28.21 20.13
N ILE A 416 11.91 -29.42 20.26
CA ILE A 416 11.13 -29.87 21.42
C ILE A 416 12.09 -30.51 22.43
N THR A 417 12.25 -29.85 23.57
CA THR A 417 13.07 -30.30 24.67
C THR A 417 12.22 -30.52 25.92
N PRO A 418 12.72 -31.28 26.94
CA PRO A 418 11.99 -31.39 28.19
C PRO A 418 11.71 -30.05 28.88
N GLU A 419 12.55 -29.05 28.67
CA GLU A 419 12.38 -27.70 29.21
C GLU A 419 11.34 -26.92 28.50
N SER A 420 11.18 -27.12 27.17
CA SER A 420 10.17 -26.41 26.36
C SER A 420 8.77 -27.02 26.50
N ASP A 421 8.66 -28.37 26.49
CA ASP A 421 7.41 -29.12 26.64
C ASP A 421 7.70 -30.59 27.03
N ASP A 422 7.77 -30.89 28.35
CA ASP A 422 8.10 -32.19 28.88
C ASP A 422 7.08 -33.28 28.50
N GLU A 423 5.78 -32.95 28.42
CA GLU A 423 4.73 -33.91 28.03
C GLU A 423 4.85 -34.29 26.56
N LEU A 424 4.99 -33.30 25.68
CA LEU A 424 5.17 -33.51 24.26
C LEU A 424 6.49 -34.29 23.99
N TYR A 425 7.59 -33.89 24.63
CA TYR A 425 8.88 -34.56 24.49
C TYR A 425 8.76 -36.06 24.79
N ARG A 426 8.15 -36.45 25.94
CA ARG A 426 7.93 -37.86 26.31
C ARG A 426 6.99 -38.59 25.33
N ASN A 427 6.05 -37.92 24.74
CA ASN A 427 5.21 -38.52 23.74
C ASN A 427 6.01 -38.82 22.47
N LEU A 428 6.89 -37.90 22.04
CA LEU A 428 7.77 -38.08 20.89
C LEU A 428 8.81 -39.20 21.12
N GLU A 429 9.40 -39.32 22.35
CA GLU A 429 10.31 -40.43 22.69
C GLU A 429 9.66 -41.82 22.53
N ARG A 430 8.35 -41.91 22.75
CA ARG A 430 7.59 -43.17 22.69
C ARG A 430 6.89 -43.41 21.36
N ALA A 431 6.97 -42.46 20.45
CA ALA A 431 6.25 -42.50 19.18
C ALA A 431 6.82 -43.54 18.24
N GLU A 432 5.96 -44.10 17.39
CA GLU A 432 6.38 -44.95 16.26
C GLU A 432 6.66 -44.08 15.06
N TRP A 433 7.92 -43.82 14.78
CA TRP A 433 8.39 -42.95 13.72
C TRP A 433 8.39 -43.63 12.35
N THR A 434 7.91 -42.95 11.33
CA THR A 434 7.96 -43.41 9.93
C THR A 434 8.89 -42.49 9.15
N ARG A 435 10.05 -42.97 8.70
CA ARG A 435 11.06 -42.16 7.99
C ARG A 435 11.46 -40.90 8.76
N ASP A 436 11.59 -41.02 10.09
CA ASP A 436 11.91 -39.93 11.01
C ASP A 436 10.86 -38.80 11.06
N GLU A 437 9.64 -39.06 10.53
CA GLU A 437 8.48 -38.18 10.67
C GLU A 437 7.41 -38.82 11.59
N TYR A 438 6.71 -37.92 12.32
CA TYR A 438 5.62 -38.31 13.20
C TYR A 438 4.57 -37.19 13.22
N GLU A 439 3.28 -37.55 13.28
CA GLU A 439 2.17 -36.61 13.38
C GLU A 439 1.40 -36.86 14.69
N LEU A 440 1.21 -35.80 15.48
CA LEU A 440 0.44 -35.81 16.71
C LEU A 440 -0.53 -34.60 16.73
N ASN A 441 -1.83 -34.87 16.83
CA ASN A 441 -2.89 -33.85 16.90
C ASN A 441 -2.81 -32.82 15.73
N GLY A 442 -2.49 -33.26 14.52
CA GLY A 442 -2.37 -32.41 13.33
C GLY A 442 -1.05 -31.62 13.23
N ARG A 443 -0.12 -31.80 14.20
CA ARG A 443 1.22 -31.23 14.14
C ARG A 443 2.21 -32.29 13.66
N ARG A 444 3.10 -31.91 12.75
CA ARG A 444 4.16 -32.79 12.23
C ARG A 444 5.48 -32.50 12.92
N PHE A 445 6.23 -33.56 13.15
CA PHE A 445 7.55 -33.52 13.83
C PHE A 445 8.57 -34.28 13.00
N LEU A 446 9.81 -33.81 13.05
CA LEU A 446 11.01 -34.48 12.53
C LEU A 446 11.88 -34.97 13.67
N ARG A 447 12.34 -36.22 13.58
CA ARG A 447 13.37 -36.75 14.45
C ARG A 447 14.73 -36.69 13.75
N VAL A 448 15.73 -36.19 14.43
CA VAL A 448 17.13 -36.22 13.97
C VAL A 448 17.95 -37.06 14.95
N SER A 449 18.50 -38.17 14.43
CA SER A 449 19.31 -39.10 15.19
C SER A 449 20.76 -39.05 14.70
N ALA A 450 21.71 -38.87 15.62
CA ALA A 450 23.12 -38.96 15.33
C ALA A 450 23.72 -40.22 16.04
N PRO A 451 24.64 -40.96 15.42
CA PRO A 451 25.23 -42.16 16.00
C PRO A 451 25.92 -41.85 17.36
N GLY A 452 25.36 -42.39 18.46
CA GLY A 452 25.90 -42.22 19.80
C GLY A 452 25.42 -40.98 20.55
N ASP A 453 24.45 -40.25 19.98
CA ASP A 453 23.79 -39.12 20.62
C ASP A 453 22.31 -39.41 20.89
N THR A 454 21.65 -38.54 21.67
CA THR A 454 20.22 -38.62 21.96
C THR A 454 19.43 -38.11 20.77
N ASP A 455 18.31 -38.75 20.42
CA ASP A 455 17.39 -38.27 19.40
C ASP A 455 16.90 -36.84 19.73
N ARG A 456 16.88 -35.97 18.73
CA ARG A 456 16.35 -34.60 18.83
C ARG A 456 15.10 -34.48 18.00
N TYR A 457 14.12 -33.75 18.50
CA TYR A 457 12.80 -33.63 17.89
C TYR A 457 12.52 -32.17 17.51
N PHE A 458 12.11 -31.95 16.28
CA PHE A 458 11.81 -30.62 15.75
C PHE A 458 10.37 -30.54 15.29
N ALA A 459 9.68 -29.47 15.69
CA ALA A 459 8.36 -29.17 15.14
C ALA A 459 8.50 -28.69 13.69
N ARG A 460 7.68 -29.24 12.78
CA ARG A 460 7.48 -28.66 11.47
C ARG A 460 6.48 -27.52 11.61
N GLU A 461 6.89 -26.31 11.30
CA GLU A 461 6.13 -25.08 11.51
C GLU A 461 6.03 -24.32 10.20
N PRO A 462 4.95 -23.53 9.98
CA PRO A 462 4.84 -22.67 8.83
C PRO A 462 6.02 -21.71 8.72
N LEU A 463 6.65 -21.66 7.54
CA LEU A 463 7.72 -20.70 7.28
C LEU A 463 7.16 -19.28 7.23
N LEU A 464 7.82 -18.35 7.90
CA LEU A 464 7.52 -16.92 7.85
C LEU A 464 8.39 -16.26 6.78
N TRP A 465 7.76 -15.42 5.98
CA TRP A 465 8.39 -14.69 4.89
C TRP A 465 8.16 -13.20 5.04
N ARG A 466 9.20 -12.39 4.84
CA ARG A 466 9.09 -10.93 4.69
C ARG A 466 8.70 -10.62 3.25
N VAL A 467 7.67 -9.83 3.06
CA VAL A 467 7.32 -9.28 1.74
C VAL A 467 8.30 -8.16 1.41
N LEU A 468 9.09 -8.33 0.36
CA LEU A 468 10.05 -7.32 -0.12
C LEU A 468 9.46 -6.43 -1.22
N GLU A 469 8.69 -7.00 -2.14
CA GLU A 469 8.05 -6.26 -3.22
C GLU A 469 6.73 -6.94 -3.60
N VAL A 470 5.71 -6.13 -3.85
CA VAL A 470 4.43 -6.56 -4.44
C VAL A 470 4.30 -5.88 -5.78
N ARG A 471 4.13 -6.67 -6.84
CA ARG A 471 3.97 -6.18 -8.21
C ARG A 471 3.10 -7.13 -9.02
N ASP A 472 2.14 -6.58 -9.77
CA ASP A 472 1.35 -7.31 -10.79
C ASP A 472 0.73 -8.62 -10.27
N GLY A 473 0.18 -8.61 -9.04
CA GLY A 473 -0.43 -9.79 -8.42
C GLY A 473 0.57 -10.82 -7.88
N THR A 474 1.86 -10.47 -7.81
CA THR A 474 2.92 -11.33 -7.24
C THR A 474 3.62 -10.67 -6.07
N ALA A 475 4.24 -11.45 -5.19
CA ALA A 475 5.07 -10.95 -4.10
C ALA A 475 6.47 -11.58 -4.14
N LEU A 476 7.51 -10.73 -4.10
CA LEU A 476 8.88 -11.16 -3.80
C LEU A 476 8.99 -11.35 -2.29
N LEU A 477 9.31 -12.56 -1.88
CA LEU A 477 9.42 -12.96 -0.48
C LEU A 477 10.86 -13.30 -0.12
N LEU A 478 11.26 -12.94 1.11
CA LEU A 478 12.53 -13.33 1.73
C LEU A 478 12.24 -14.04 3.06
N SER A 479 12.86 -15.16 3.31
CA SER A 479 12.70 -15.87 4.59
C SER A 479 12.92 -14.93 5.78
N HIS A 480 12.06 -15.02 6.80
CA HIS A 480 12.14 -14.19 8.00
C HIS A 480 13.25 -14.67 8.96
N ALA A 481 13.65 -15.92 8.86
CA ALA A 481 14.71 -16.55 9.65
C ALA A 481 15.67 -17.31 8.75
N ALA A 482 16.87 -17.59 9.23
CA ALA A 482 17.77 -18.56 8.64
C ALA A 482 17.22 -19.96 8.89
N VAL A 483 16.90 -20.68 7.83
CA VAL A 483 16.16 -21.95 7.91
C VAL A 483 17.05 -23.18 7.77
N GLU A 484 18.27 -23.01 7.22
CA GLU A 484 19.15 -24.10 6.88
C GLU A 484 20.63 -23.68 6.90
N CYS A 485 21.53 -24.67 6.86
CA CYS A 485 22.97 -24.55 6.76
C CYS A 485 23.46 -25.44 5.63
N GLU A 486 23.66 -24.88 4.46
CA GLU A 486 24.20 -25.58 3.29
C GLU A 486 25.28 -24.73 2.62
N PRO A 487 26.46 -25.32 2.25
CA PRO A 487 27.49 -24.57 1.56
C PRO A 487 27.00 -24.13 0.16
N PHE A 488 27.50 -22.98 -0.33
CA PHE A 488 27.21 -22.55 -1.69
C PHE A 488 27.60 -23.59 -2.73
N GLN A 489 28.73 -24.27 -2.48
CA GLN A 489 29.25 -25.36 -3.29
C GLN A 489 29.80 -26.48 -2.41
N SER A 490 29.47 -27.73 -2.73
CA SER A 490 29.84 -28.90 -1.93
C SER A 490 31.34 -29.24 -1.91
N ASP A 491 32.11 -28.76 -2.89
CA ASP A 491 33.56 -28.93 -2.99
C ASP A 491 34.23 -27.64 -3.49
N LEU A 492 35.52 -27.46 -3.15
CA LEU A 492 36.27 -26.24 -3.48
C LEU A 492 36.59 -26.19 -4.99
N ARG A 493 35.90 -25.32 -5.70
CA ARG A 493 36.10 -25.05 -7.12
C ARG A 493 35.55 -23.69 -7.50
N ASP A 494 35.93 -23.20 -8.68
CA ASP A 494 35.34 -22.01 -9.29
C ASP A 494 33.93 -22.29 -9.73
N VAL A 495 32.95 -21.58 -9.15
CA VAL A 495 31.52 -21.69 -9.49
C VAL A 495 30.85 -20.32 -9.39
N SER A 496 29.69 -20.22 -10.02
CA SER A 496 28.76 -19.10 -9.91
C SER A 496 27.34 -19.64 -9.62
N TRP A 497 26.39 -18.76 -9.41
CA TRP A 497 25.01 -19.16 -9.07
C TRP A 497 24.42 -20.18 -10.07
N ASP A 498 24.62 -19.97 -11.36
CA ASP A 498 24.05 -20.80 -12.41
C ASP A 498 24.45 -22.28 -12.38
N ASN A 499 25.56 -22.61 -11.70
CA ASN A 499 26.10 -23.97 -11.65
C ASN A 499 26.52 -24.47 -10.28
N CYS A 500 26.13 -23.77 -9.17
CA CYS A 500 26.45 -24.21 -7.81
C CYS A 500 25.49 -25.31 -7.29
N THR A 501 25.97 -26.10 -6.30
CA THR A 501 25.18 -27.16 -5.68
C THR A 501 24.03 -26.63 -4.85
N LEU A 502 24.19 -25.48 -4.18
CA LEU A 502 23.12 -24.87 -3.37
C LEU A 502 21.88 -24.51 -4.21
N ARG A 503 22.06 -23.94 -5.41
CA ARG A 503 20.96 -23.67 -6.33
C ARG A 503 20.21 -24.95 -6.70
N SER A 504 20.96 -26.04 -6.99
CA SER A 504 20.36 -27.34 -7.31
C SER A 504 19.60 -27.92 -6.13
N TRP A 505 20.13 -27.80 -4.92
CA TRP A 505 19.47 -28.25 -3.70
C TRP A 505 18.22 -27.41 -3.37
N LEU A 506 18.27 -26.09 -3.50
CA LEU A 506 17.10 -25.24 -3.27
C LEU A 506 15.91 -25.58 -4.19
N ASN A 507 16.18 -25.99 -5.44
CA ASN A 507 15.16 -26.19 -6.47
C ASN A 507 14.90 -27.66 -6.84
N GLY A 508 15.62 -28.63 -6.27
CA GLY A 508 15.48 -30.05 -6.61
C GLY A 508 15.96 -30.39 -8.03
N TYR A 509 17.07 -29.79 -8.46
CA TYR A 509 17.63 -30.07 -9.79
C TYR A 509 18.51 -31.33 -9.81
N GLY A 510 18.56 -31.97 -10.97
CA GLY A 510 19.39 -33.15 -11.17
C GLY A 510 20.89 -32.86 -11.32
N ALA A 511 21.69 -33.89 -11.40
CA ALA A 511 23.17 -33.87 -11.44
C ALA A 511 23.77 -33.01 -12.57
N ASP A 512 23.06 -32.80 -13.66
CA ASP A 512 23.49 -32.00 -14.82
C ASP A 512 23.37 -30.48 -14.60
N ALA A 513 22.71 -30.06 -13.50
CA ALA A 513 22.46 -28.65 -13.22
C ALA A 513 23.56 -27.98 -12.36
N ASN A 514 24.57 -28.72 -11.89
CA ASN A 514 25.64 -28.18 -11.07
C ASN A 514 27.03 -28.78 -11.37
N ALA A 515 28.07 -28.04 -11.00
CA ALA A 515 29.44 -28.37 -11.33
C ALA A 515 29.98 -29.66 -10.64
N SER A 516 29.36 -30.08 -9.52
CA SER A 516 29.75 -31.29 -8.79
C SER A 516 28.98 -32.54 -9.22
N ALA A 517 28.07 -32.42 -10.16
CA ALA A 517 27.19 -33.48 -10.61
C ALA A 517 26.41 -34.14 -9.44
N THR A 518 26.02 -33.34 -8.47
CA THR A 518 25.21 -33.77 -7.31
C THR A 518 23.74 -33.82 -7.75
N ASP A 519 23.11 -34.96 -7.59
CA ASP A 519 21.67 -35.11 -7.85
C ASP A 519 20.86 -34.72 -6.63
N CYS A 520 20.08 -33.64 -6.73
CA CYS A 520 19.20 -33.13 -5.68
C CYS A 520 17.71 -33.35 -6.02
N SER A 521 17.38 -34.16 -7.04
CA SER A 521 16.01 -34.39 -7.52
C SER A 521 15.19 -35.37 -6.67
N GLY A 522 15.82 -36.03 -5.67
CA GLY A 522 15.17 -36.97 -4.78
C GLY A 522 14.10 -36.35 -3.89
N ILE A 523 13.04 -37.13 -3.59
CA ILE A 523 11.98 -36.70 -2.65
C ILE A 523 12.56 -36.60 -1.24
N GLY A 524 12.46 -35.41 -0.62
CA GLY A 524 13.01 -35.11 0.70
C GLY A 524 14.53 -34.83 0.72
N GLU A 525 15.14 -34.67 -0.47
CA GLU A 525 16.57 -34.36 -0.63
C GLU A 525 16.85 -32.92 -1.06
N ASN A 526 15.79 -32.09 -1.13
CA ASN A 526 15.89 -30.69 -1.53
C ASN A 526 14.87 -29.81 -0.82
N PHE A 527 15.17 -28.51 -0.72
CA PHE A 527 14.35 -27.56 0.02
C PHE A 527 12.96 -27.39 -0.56
N LEU A 528 12.83 -27.25 -1.89
CA LEU A 528 11.52 -27.06 -2.57
C LEU A 528 10.58 -28.24 -2.28
N GLY A 529 11.07 -29.47 -2.37
CA GLY A 529 10.27 -30.67 -2.16
C GLY A 529 9.95 -30.95 -0.69
N GLU A 530 10.80 -30.49 0.23
CA GLU A 530 10.64 -30.71 1.66
C GLU A 530 9.75 -29.64 2.33
N ALA A 531 9.91 -28.39 1.91
CA ALA A 531 9.23 -27.26 2.53
C ALA A 531 7.83 -26.99 1.96
N PHE A 532 7.52 -27.43 0.74
CA PHE A 532 6.30 -27.05 0.05
C PHE A 532 5.54 -28.26 -0.52
N SER A 533 4.25 -28.30 -0.26
CA SER A 533 3.32 -29.24 -0.90
C SER A 533 3.25 -29.01 -2.43
N ALA A 534 2.71 -29.98 -3.16
CA ALA A 534 2.58 -29.87 -4.62
C ALA A 534 1.67 -28.70 -5.07
N GLU A 535 0.74 -28.24 -4.21
CA GLU A 535 -0.10 -27.08 -4.47
C GLU A 535 0.67 -25.78 -4.22
N GLU A 536 1.40 -25.71 -3.12
CA GLU A 536 2.26 -24.58 -2.79
C GLU A 536 3.36 -24.38 -3.84
N GLN A 537 3.98 -25.47 -4.33
CA GLN A 537 4.98 -25.39 -5.39
C GLN A 537 4.45 -24.80 -6.70
N LYS A 538 3.14 -24.94 -7.00
CA LYS A 538 2.53 -24.30 -8.17
C LYS A 538 2.37 -22.79 -7.99
N ALA A 539 2.18 -22.33 -6.77
CA ALA A 539 2.09 -20.93 -6.44
C ALA A 539 3.45 -20.21 -6.43
N ILE A 540 4.57 -20.96 -6.33
CA ILE A 540 5.92 -20.41 -6.46
C ILE A 540 6.23 -20.24 -7.95
N LEU A 541 6.34 -19.00 -8.40
CA LEU A 541 6.62 -18.69 -9.81
C LEU A 541 8.07 -19.01 -10.16
N LYS A 542 8.26 -19.62 -11.32
CA LYS A 542 9.59 -19.76 -11.93
C LYS A 542 10.00 -18.40 -12.47
N THR A 543 11.02 -17.80 -11.88
CA THR A 543 11.40 -16.41 -12.07
C THR A 543 12.77 -16.30 -12.72
N ALA A 544 12.94 -15.36 -13.65
CA ALA A 544 14.23 -15.00 -14.21
C ALA A 544 15.10 -14.34 -13.14
N VAL A 545 16.20 -14.98 -12.78
CA VAL A 545 17.15 -14.53 -11.77
C VAL A 545 18.38 -13.97 -12.46
N ARG A 546 18.56 -12.64 -12.36
CA ARG A 546 19.73 -11.96 -12.91
C ARG A 546 20.91 -12.11 -11.97
N ASN A 547 22.04 -12.60 -12.50
CA ASN A 547 23.27 -12.76 -11.76
C ASN A 547 24.22 -11.61 -12.10
N GLU A 548 23.97 -10.43 -11.50
CA GLU A 548 24.78 -9.25 -11.73
C GLU A 548 26.22 -9.44 -11.21
N LYS A 549 27.17 -8.78 -11.85
CA LYS A 549 28.58 -8.82 -11.43
C LYS A 549 28.76 -8.19 -10.06
N ASN A 550 29.72 -8.73 -9.29
CA ASN A 550 30.15 -8.11 -8.06
C ASN A 550 30.48 -6.63 -8.29
N TYR A 551 29.89 -5.76 -7.50
CA TYR A 551 29.98 -4.31 -7.69
C TYR A 551 31.42 -3.76 -7.58
N TYR A 552 32.18 -4.25 -6.59
CA TYR A 552 33.54 -3.74 -6.35
C TYR A 552 34.60 -4.35 -7.24
N PHE A 553 34.47 -5.64 -7.54
CA PHE A 553 35.52 -6.43 -8.19
C PHE A 553 35.18 -6.73 -9.66
N GLY A 554 33.95 -6.46 -10.08
CA GLY A 554 33.49 -6.75 -11.45
C GLY A 554 33.49 -8.24 -11.79
N MET A 555 33.56 -9.10 -10.77
CA MET A 555 33.56 -10.55 -10.94
C MET A 555 32.21 -11.02 -11.46
N ASP A 556 32.23 -11.90 -12.47
CA ASP A 556 31.04 -12.46 -13.08
C ASP A 556 30.37 -13.45 -12.12
N SER A 557 29.04 -13.32 -11.92
CA SER A 557 28.26 -14.18 -11.05
C SER A 557 27.48 -15.26 -11.82
N GLY A 558 27.80 -15.48 -13.10
CA GLY A 558 27.22 -16.50 -13.94
C GLY A 558 26.10 -16.01 -14.86
N ALA A 559 25.59 -16.93 -15.67
CA ALA A 559 24.49 -16.66 -16.59
C ALA A 559 23.17 -16.41 -15.83
N GLU A 560 22.25 -15.67 -16.45
CA GLU A 560 20.86 -15.59 -15.96
C GLU A 560 20.25 -16.99 -15.85
N THR A 561 19.50 -17.23 -14.78
CA THR A 561 18.83 -18.50 -14.52
C THR A 561 17.32 -18.31 -14.37
N GLU A 562 16.59 -19.40 -14.46
CA GLU A 562 15.17 -19.44 -14.08
C GLU A 562 15.00 -20.37 -12.89
N ASP A 563 14.66 -19.80 -11.73
CA ASP A 563 14.57 -20.54 -10.48
C ASP A 563 13.23 -20.26 -9.77
N ARG A 564 12.76 -21.23 -8.98
CA ARG A 564 11.64 -21.01 -8.05
C ARG A 564 12.13 -20.44 -6.73
N ILE A 565 13.27 -20.94 -6.26
CA ILE A 565 13.88 -20.52 -5.00
C ILE A 565 15.31 -20.08 -5.29
N PHE A 566 15.68 -18.92 -4.78
CA PHE A 566 17.00 -18.30 -4.99
C PHE A 566 17.47 -17.57 -3.74
N LEU A 567 18.73 -17.16 -3.71
CA LEU A 567 19.25 -16.25 -2.69
C LEU A 567 19.21 -14.80 -3.22
N PRO A 568 19.12 -13.79 -2.35
CA PRO A 568 19.31 -12.39 -2.76
C PRO A 568 20.70 -12.18 -3.37
N ALA A 569 20.80 -11.28 -4.37
CA ALA A 569 22.07 -10.78 -4.88
C ALA A 569 22.57 -9.59 -4.03
N GLU A 570 23.89 -9.33 -4.12
CA GLU A 570 24.50 -8.12 -3.59
C GLU A 570 23.73 -6.86 -4.04
N SER A 571 23.41 -6.75 -5.32
CA SER A 571 22.73 -5.59 -5.91
C SER A 571 21.27 -5.40 -5.41
N GLU A 572 20.60 -6.45 -4.99
CA GLU A 572 19.24 -6.40 -4.41
C GLU A 572 19.24 -5.96 -2.94
N LEU A 573 20.37 -6.12 -2.27
CA LEU A 573 20.55 -5.80 -0.86
C LEU A 573 21.14 -4.40 -0.64
N PHE A 574 21.89 -3.88 -1.60
CA PHE A 574 22.41 -2.52 -1.58
C PHE A 574 22.68 -2.02 -3.02
N ILE A 575 22.99 -0.74 -3.24
CA ILE A 575 23.35 -0.09 -4.50
C ILE A 575 22.15 0.31 -5.38
N ASN A 576 21.24 -0.58 -5.69
CA ASN A 576 20.12 -0.33 -6.61
C ASN A 576 18.95 0.37 -5.91
N ASP A 577 18.12 1.06 -6.70
CA ASP A 577 16.86 1.63 -6.22
C ASP A 577 15.94 0.56 -5.63
N SER A 578 16.03 -0.70 -6.10
CA SER A 578 15.32 -1.84 -5.54
C SER A 578 15.71 -2.13 -4.09
N SER A 579 16.94 -1.90 -3.67
CA SER A 579 17.34 -2.14 -2.27
C SER A 579 16.58 -1.24 -1.27
N GLU A 580 16.31 0.01 -1.62
CA GLU A 580 15.50 0.91 -0.80
C GLU A 580 14.01 0.50 -0.80
N ILE A 581 13.50 0.07 -1.95
CA ILE A 581 12.12 -0.46 -2.06
C ILE A 581 11.97 -1.69 -1.17
N HIS A 582 12.98 -2.55 -1.11
CA HIS A 582 13.01 -3.74 -0.26
C HIS A 582 13.31 -3.44 1.22
N GLY A 583 13.51 -2.17 1.59
CA GLY A 583 13.77 -1.75 2.95
C GLY A 583 15.23 -1.87 3.39
N PHE A 584 16.18 -2.15 2.50
CA PHE A 584 17.61 -2.22 2.81
C PHE A 584 18.30 -0.87 2.64
N SER A 585 19.46 -0.70 3.32
CA SER A 585 20.28 0.48 3.15
C SER A 585 21.06 0.39 1.83
N ARG A 586 21.19 1.51 1.11
CA ARG A 586 22.08 1.64 -0.07
C ARG A 586 23.57 1.59 0.28
N ARG A 587 23.92 1.54 1.55
CA ARG A 587 25.29 1.56 2.04
C ARG A 587 25.68 0.16 2.52
N ASP A 588 26.83 -0.30 2.06
CA ASP A 588 27.44 -1.56 2.53
C ASP A 588 28.28 -1.36 3.81
N ASP A 589 28.77 -0.13 4.03
CA ASP A 589 29.58 0.26 5.19
C ASP A 589 28.78 0.57 6.46
N VAL A 590 27.49 0.25 6.49
CA VAL A 590 26.59 0.47 7.62
C VAL A 590 25.96 -0.84 8.04
N ALA A 591 25.97 -1.10 9.35
CA ALA A 591 25.25 -2.20 9.97
C ALA A 591 23.74 -2.02 9.73
N ASP A 592 23.19 -2.71 8.74
CA ASP A 592 21.78 -2.64 8.38
C ASP A 592 20.99 -3.72 9.11
N ARG A 593 20.14 -3.32 10.04
CA ARG A 593 19.30 -4.23 10.82
C ARG A 593 18.32 -5.03 9.96
N ALA A 594 17.89 -4.51 8.81
CA ALA A 594 17.05 -5.24 7.88
C ALA A 594 17.72 -6.46 7.26
N ARG A 595 19.08 -6.49 7.25
CA ARG A 595 19.89 -7.60 6.80
C ARG A 595 20.26 -8.58 7.92
N GLN A 596 19.83 -8.35 9.16
CA GLN A 596 20.09 -9.23 10.30
C GLN A 596 19.01 -10.30 10.40
N PHE A 597 19.43 -11.54 10.61
CA PHE A 597 18.54 -12.69 10.75
C PHE A 597 18.94 -13.55 11.92
N LYS A 598 17.94 -14.19 12.55
CA LYS A 598 18.13 -15.22 13.57
C LYS A 598 17.97 -16.59 12.94
N PRO A 599 18.71 -17.60 13.39
CA PRO A 599 18.54 -18.97 12.93
C PRO A 599 17.35 -19.63 13.64
N THR A 600 16.73 -20.62 12.99
CA THR A 600 15.88 -21.61 13.66
C THR A 600 16.75 -22.57 14.49
N ASP A 601 16.16 -23.29 15.47
CA ASP A 601 16.88 -24.31 16.20
C ASP A 601 17.38 -25.44 15.29
N TYR A 602 16.61 -25.76 14.26
CA TYR A 602 16.99 -26.72 13.24
C TYR A 602 18.22 -26.27 12.43
N ALA A 603 18.27 -25.02 11.99
CA ALA A 603 19.44 -24.47 11.31
C ALA A 603 20.71 -24.48 12.20
N ILE A 604 20.53 -24.23 13.49
CA ILE A 604 21.65 -24.37 14.46
C ILE A 604 22.14 -25.84 14.55
N LEU A 605 21.22 -26.81 14.60
CA LEU A 605 21.57 -28.22 14.56
C LEU A 605 22.36 -28.59 13.30
N LYS A 606 21.97 -28.01 12.16
CA LYS A 606 22.62 -28.22 10.85
C LYS A 606 24.02 -27.61 10.76
N GLY A 607 24.38 -26.72 11.68
CA GLY A 607 25.73 -26.17 11.79
C GLY A 607 25.86 -24.67 11.63
N VAL A 608 24.73 -23.92 11.47
CA VAL A 608 24.77 -22.45 11.35
C VAL A 608 25.49 -21.86 12.56
N TRP A 609 26.53 -21.07 12.26
CA TRP A 609 27.18 -20.26 13.29
C TRP A 609 26.28 -19.08 13.68
N LYS A 610 26.16 -18.83 14.97
CA LYS A 610 25.47 -17.67 15.51
C LYS A 610 26.32 -16.86 16.47
N GLU A 611 26.10 -15.54 16.48
CA GLU A 611 26.75 -14.66 17.46
C GLU A 611 26.38 -15.08 18.88
N SER A 612 27.39 -15.03 19.77
CA SER A 612 27.19 -15.28 21.21
C SER A 612 26.55 -14.06 21.87
N GLY A 613 25.54 -14.28 22.70
CA GLY A 613 24.85 -13.23 23.47
C GLY A 613 23.36 -13.06 23.08
N GLU A 614 22.77 -11.96 23.54
CA GLU A 614 21.31 -11.72 23.40
C GLU A 614 20.85 -11.52 21.94
N ARG A 615 21.71 -11.03 21.05
CA ARG A 615 21.35 -10.79 19.64
C ARG A 615 21.16 -12.10 18.88
N GLY A 616 22.13 -13.02 18.96
CA GLY A 616 22.06 -14.34 18.36
C GLY A 616 21.86 -14.33 16.84
N ASN A 617 22.34 -13.28 16.15
CA ASN A 617 22.25 -13.18 14.70
C ASN A 617 23.26 -14.09 14.01
N VAL A 618 23.05 -14.35 12.73
CA VAL A 618 23.89 -15.18 11.87
C VAL A 618 24.53 -14.37 10.77
N PHE A 619 25.66 -14.87 10.22
CA PHE A 619 26.11 -14.45 8.90
C PHE A 619 25.53 -15.38 7.84
N TRP A 620 25.27 -14.85 6.65
CA TRP A 620 24.57 -15.56 5.59
C TRP A 620 25.08 -15.19 4.20
N ILE A 621 25.01 -16.14 3.27
CA ILE A 621 25.55 -16.00 1.91
C ILE A 621 24.51 -15.47 0.93
N THR A 622 25.01 -14.73 -0.08
CA THR A 622 24.22 -14.25 -1.22
C THR A 622 24.46 -15.14 -2.43
N ARG A 623 23.83 -14.84 -3.58
CA ARG A 623 24.13 -15.51 -4.85
C ARG A 623 25.25 -14.85 -5.66
N THR A 624 25.81 -13.72 -5.20
CA THR A 624 26.84 -12.96 -5.93
C THR A 624 28.24 -13.50 -5.66
N THR A 625 29.00 -13.73 -6.70
CA THR A 625 30.41 -14.14 -6.63
C THR A 625 31.26 -13.08 -5.90
N GLY A 626 32.19 -13.50 -5.04
CA GLY A 626 33.08 -12.61 -4.29
C GLY A 626 34.23 -12.05 -5.11
N TYR A 627 35.42 -11.96 -4.52
CA TYR A 627 36.63 -11.49 -5.19
C TYR A 627 37.16 -12.48 -6.25
N THR A 628 36.94 -13.76 -6.05
CA THR A 628 37.28 -14.89 -6.93
C THR A 628 36.08 -15.81 -7.06
N HIS A 629 36.04 -16.70 -8.09
CA HIS A 629 34.90 -17.61 -8.31
C HIS A 629 34.82 -18.74 -7.28
N ASP A 630 35.83 -18.92 -6.43
CA ASP A 630 35.79 -19.81 -5.25
C ASP A 630 35.30 -19.08 -3.99
N ASN A 631 34.82 -17.84 -4.11
CA ASN A 631 34.27 -17.02 -3.04
C ASN A 631 32.87 -16.52 -3.38
N VAL A 632 32.01 -16.40 -2.38
CA VAL A 632 30.65 -15.85 -2.47
C VAL A 632 30.48 -14.68 -1.50
N VAL A 633 29.85 -13.58 -1.94
CA VAL A 633 29.52 -12.42 -1.08
C VAL A 633 28.64 -12.86 0.08
N TYR A 634 28.89 -12.36 1.27
CA TYR A 634 28.09 -12.65 2.45
C TYR A 634 27.75 -11.38 3.24
N VAL A 635 26.74 -11.48 4.09
CA VAL A 635 26.35 -10.48 5.07
C VAL A 635 26.69 -11.02 6.46
N ASP A 636 27.37 -10.22 7.29
CA ASP A 636 27.72 -10.64 8.64
C ASP A 636 26.53 -10.51 9.63
N GLU A 637 26.72 -10.97 10.86
CA GLU A 637 25.74 -10.94 11.93
C GLU A 637 25.28 -9.52 12.34
N SER A 638 26.04 -8.50 11.99
CA SER A 638 25.67 -7.09 12.23
C SER A 638 25.00 -6.44 11.03
N GLY A 639 24.89 -7.12 9.89
CA GLY A 639 24.25 -6.65 8.67
C GLY A 639 25.15 -5.88 7.72
N TYR A 640 26.50 -5.96 7.92
CA TYR A 640 27.48 -5.45 6.94
C TYR A 640 27.65 -6.42 5.78
N MET A 641 27.82 -5.87 4.58
CA MET A 641 28.12 -6.63 3.37
C MET A 641 29.63 -6.83 3.21
N TYR A 642 30.07 -8.07 3.07
CA TYR A 642 31.45 -8.43 2.77
C TYR A 642 31.61 -8.82 1.29
N ASN A 643 31.87 -7.82 0.47
CA ASN A 643 31.90 -7.94 -1.01
C ASN A 643 33.09 -8.78 -1.51
N ARG A 644 34.15 -8.91 -0.71
CA ARG A 644 35.26 -9.82 -1.02
C ARG A 644 34.86 -11.30 -0.93
N GLY A 645 33.88 -11.58 -0.09
CA GLY A 645 33.29 -12.90 0.05
C GLY A 645 33.99 -13.85 1.00
N ILE A 646 33.39 -15.01 1.16
CA ILE A 646 33.88 -16.18 1.90
C ILE A 646 33.96 -17.37 0.94
N LEU A 647 34.75 -18.40 1.28
CA LEU A 647 34.86 -19.61 0.44
C LEU A 647 33.51 -20.24 0.16
N VAL A 648 33.28 -20.67 -1.07
CA VAL A 648 32.04 -21.34 -1.51
C VAL A 648 31.72 -22.61 -0.73
N THR A 649 32.74 -23.22 -0.11
CA THR A 649 32.60 -24.43 0.74
C THR A 649 32.37 -24.11 2.21
N CYS A 650 32.12 -22.85 2.59
CA CYS A 650 31.81 -22.48 3.97
C CYS A 650 30.57 -23.25 4.44
N SER A 651 30.72 -24.05 5.50
CA SER A 651 29.72 -25.01 5.99
C SER A 651 29.00 -24.57 7.26
N ASP A 652 29.18 -23.30 7.66
CA ASP A 652 28.56 -22.71 8.85
C ASP A 652 27.83 -21.40 8.55
N ALA A 653 27.73 -21.04 7.26
CA ALA A 653 26.94 -19.91 6.78
C ALA A 653 25.47 -20.26 6.69
N ALA A 654 24.62 -19.31 7.07
CA ALA A 654 23.19 -19.48 7.01
C ALA A 654 22.64 -19.31 5.58
N VAL A 655 21.55 -20.02 5.29
CA VAL A 655 20.76 -19.90 4.06
C VAL A 655 19.48 -19.09 4.34
N ILE A 656 19.31 -17.99 3.62
CA ILE A 656 18.11 -17.11 3.66
C ILE A 656 17.47 -17.14 2.26
N PRO A 657 16.55 -18.08 2.00
CA PRO A 657 15.95 -18.21 0.67
C PRO A 657 14.98 -17.08 0.35
N ALA A 658 14.85 -16.80 -0.94
CA ALA A 658 13.85 -15.91 -1.54
C ALA A 658 13.06 -16.64 -2.61
N LEU A 659 11.83 -16.19 -2.86
CA LEU A 659 10.96 -16.73 -3.91
C LEU A 659 9.96 -15.65 -4.39
N VAL A 660 9.34 -15.86 -5.54
CA VAL A 660 8.22 -15.05 -6.02
C VAL A 660 6.93 -15.88 -5.92
N LEU A 661 5.99 -15.38 -5.13
CA LEU A 661 4.71 -16.02 -4.87
C LEU A 661 3.62 -15.40 -5.76
N ASP A 662 2.81 -16.24 -6.37
CA ASP A 662 1.55 -15.84 -7.00
C ASP A 662 0.52 -15.54 -5.90
N LEU A 663 0.16 -14.26 -5.77
CA LEU A 663 -0.84 -13.80 -4.81
C LEU A 663 -2.29 -14.17 -5.22
N ASP A 664 -2.50 -14.70 -6.44
CA ASP A 664 -3.79 -15.24 -6.85
C ASP A 664 -4.04 -16.66 -6.30
N SER A 665 -3.00 -17.29 -5.74
CA SER A 665 -3.14 -18.57 -5.04
C SER A 665 -3.79 -18.39 -3.66
N SER A 666 -4.43 -19.45 -3.15
CA SER A 666 -5.05 -19.49 -1.81
C SER A 666 -4.23 -20.28 -0.78
N VAL A 667 -2.94 -20.50 -1.06
CA VAL A 667 -2.09 -21.42 -0.26
C VAL A 667 -1.19 -20.72 0.76
N TYR A 668 -1.34 -19.41 0.95
CA TYR A 668 -0.58 -18.63 1.92
C TYR A 668 -1.50 -17.94 2.91
N GLU A 669 -0.94 -17.55 4.06
CA GLU A 669 -1.66 -16.83 5.12
C GLU A 669 -0.94 -15.53 5.47
N TYR A 670 -1.69 -14.46 5.70
CA TYR A 670 -1.15 -13.24 6.29
C TYR A 670 -0.73 -13.48 7.76
N ALA A 671 0.49 -13.13 8.11
CA ALA A 671 1.08 -13.40 9.44
C ALA A 671 1.37 -12.13 10.26
N GLY A 672 0.77 -11.00 9.89
CA GLY A 672 1.00 -9.73 10.57
C GLY A 672 2.15 -8.92 9.99
N VAL A 673 2.79 -8.10 10.81
CA VAL A 673 3.91 -7.24 10.42
C VAL A 673 5.07 -7.40 11.39
N HIS A 674 6.28 -7.20 10.87
CA HIS A 674 7.50 -7.14 11.66
C HIS A 674 8.21 -5.80 11.44
N THR A 675 8.48 -5.08 12.52
CA THR A 675 9.15 -3.79 12.46
C THR A 675 10.57 -3.88 13.00
N ILE A 676 11.53 -3.40 12.22
CA ILE A 676 12.95 -3.32 12.54
C ILE A 676 13.32 -1.84 12.72
N GLY A 677 13.82 -1.44 13.90
CA GLY A 677 14.19 -0.07 14.23
C GLY A 677 14.89 0.03 15.58
N ALA A 678 15.25 1.25 16.03
CA ALA A 678 15.80 1.47 17.37
C ALA A 678 14.78 1.03 18.42
N GLY A 679 15.16 0.12 19.28
CA GLY A 679 14.28 -0.42 20.33
C GLY A 679 13.50 -1.69 19.99
N ALA A 680 13.55 -2.20 18.77
CA ALA A 680 13.15 -3.56 18.46
C ALA A 680 14.19 -4.52 19.09
N ARG A 681 13.90 -5.05 20.30
CA ARG A 681 14.68 -6.08 20.98
C ARG A 681 14.12 -7.46 20.69
#